data_4821e0263a93386485c75f7b8df4b861
#
_entry.id   4821e0263a93386485c75f7b8df4b861
#
_cell.length_a   1.000
_cell.length_b   1.000
_cell.length_c   1.000
_cell.angle_alpha   90.00
_cell.angle_beta   90.00
_cell.angle_gamma   90.00
#
_symmetry.space_group_name_H-M   'P 1'
#
loop_
_entity.id
_entity.type
_entity.pdbx_description
1 polymer ?
#
loop_
_entity_poly.entity_id
_entity_poly.type
_entity_poly.pdbx_seq_one_letter_code
_entity_poly.pdbx_strand_id
1 'polypeptide(L)'
;VVKERPRLAEVKLVGVMLVERTEIEEKMTLVQYDPFDQEKIAVNEQIILEHYRSEGYSGVRVKSRVEAVESSLESEGKKFRVVFEMEEKPRVYLSDIYISGTKFYSELDIKRFILSSEIDCVAWANQSGLFREEMINQDLSLITQHYLKNGFIKVFIEKPDVTLIHNPDYSRVDVRLNITEGDQYYSGKISVSGDILGEKEKLMEGLLLEEGEIYNPFLQNRDRSGISEIYHERGYAFVRVVPETKVHKETKTVDVTYRILKGEKAYIGRLEIAGNIETRDHVIRREFELQEEELFNGKKLRLSQENLNRLGFFQSGVILERSPRDQENNLLDIMARLKEAQTGTFQAQVGYSDFSGFSGGVTLSKGNLLGSGRTLRLSAQFAEQSVQQKFDITLIDPRLFDSQVSSSIFASRSKVQDSTEFGRGIITENNYGFSLGMPLYFRNLRFGTQISSLDRIFSXSGDDIYKHSVSPSLTYNTVNHPVFPSGGLKTSFRVIQTGTPFGGNIQLREYRLQYQQFWAMNQNNTLILMAKGRFGLLQEQGGSPIPSEDRYRIGGIDSVRGHYYYRIAGPYGPSEQLRNREYRVITDELGYQQTKTYDSRAVGLSTSELQELKSGGISERVFNLELLFPLSQDENSFVRGLVFMDAGNVNAESRQYQLLGEKEPGFIDLRKSAGFGVRVITPMGVLRFEYGSKLDKRPDETPDRFEFTVSGLF
;
A
#
# COMPACT_ATOMS: atom_id res chain seq x y z
N VAL A 1 36.44 31.47 -42.25
CA VAL A 1 34.99 31.68 -42.39
C VAL A 1 34.27 30.69 -41.51
N VAL A 2 33.60 31.17 -40.48
CA VAL A 2 32.80 30.36 -39.59
C VAL A 2 31.47 30.06 -40.31
N LYS A 3 31.22 28.80 -40.59
CA LYS A 3 29.99 28.38 -41.27
C LYS A 3 28.95 28.06 -40.20
N GLU A 4 27.96 28.91 -40.07
CA GLU A 4 26.89 28.72 -39.09
C GLU A 4 26.05 27.47 -39.44
N ARG A 5 25.80 26.58 -38.43
CA ARG A 5 24.96 25.41 -38.63
C ARG A 5 23.50 25.84 -38.67
N PRO A 6 22.68 25.23 -39.54
CA PRO A 6 21.25 25.51 -39.52
C PRO A 6 20.63 25.24 -38.15
N ARG A 7 19.61 26.02 -37.82
CA ARG A 7 18.89 25.93 -36.53
C ARG A 7 17.54 25.24 -36.72
N LEU A 8 17.16 24.47 -35.71
CA LEU A 8 15.89 23.73 -35.74
C LEU A 8 14.71 24.69 -35.63
N ALA A 9 13.84 24.68 -36.62
CA ALA A 9 12.62 25.49 -36.63
C ALA A 9 11.50 24.77 -35.88
N GLU A 10 11.26 23.47 -36.21
CA GLU A 10 10.22 22.71 -35.59
C GLU A 10 10.49 21.20 -35.75
N VAL A 11 9.85 20.41 -34.89
CA VAL A 11 9.81 18.94 -34.96
C VAL A 11 8.38 18.55 -35.33
N LYS A 12 8.21 17.72 -36.33
CA LYS A 12 6.91 17.26 -36.78
C LYS A 12 6.82 15.74 -36.65
N LEU A 13 5.76 15.25 -35.98
CA LEU A 13 5.47 13.84 -35.86
C LEU A 13 4.32 13.48 -36.80
N VAL A 14 4.55 12.54 -37.70
CA VAL A 14 3.57 12.12 -38.71
C VAL A 14 3.26 10.65 -38.53
N GLY A 15 1.99 10.31 -38.56
CA GLY A 15 1.55 8.91 -38.47
C GLY A 15 1.34 8.42 -37.05
N VAL A 16 1.24 9.32 -36.08
CA VAL A 16 0.99 8.94 -34.66
C VAL A 16 -0.52 8.86 -34.45
N MET A 17 -1.03 7.63 -34.23
CA MET A 17 -2.46 7.38 -34.04
C MET A 17 -2.74 6.47 -32.84
N LEU A 18 -1.82 5.56 -32.54
CA LEU A 18 -2.04 4.50 -31.54
C LEU A 18 -1.57 4.88 -30.13
N VAL A 19 -0.74 5.94 -30.01
CA VAL A 19 -0.24 6.42 -28.71
C VAL A 19 -0.49 7.95 -28.62
N GLU A 20 -0.36 8.48 -27.42
CA GLU A 20 -0.52 9.92 -27.19
C GLU A 20 0.69 10.68 -27.73
N ARG A 21 0.45 11.62 -28.64
CA ARG A 21 1.51 12.44 -29.23
C ARG A 21 2.27 13.22 -28.15
N THR A 22 1.55 13.77 -27.18
CA THR A 22 2.14 14.59 -26.12
C THR A 22 3.15 13.80 -25.28
N GLU A 23 2.90 12.52 -25.06
CA GLU A 23 3.82 11.66 -24.29
C GLU A 23 5.15 11.47 -25.02
N ILE A 24 5.10 11.38 -26.35
CA ILE A 24 6.31 11.31 -27.18
C ILE A 24 7.07 12.63 -27.08
N GLU A 25 6.35 13.73 -27.28
CA GLU A 25 6.95 15.08 -27.29
C GLU A 25 7.64 15.40 -25.96
N GLU A 26 7.05 14.99 -24.84
CA GLU A 26 7.64 15.20 -23.50
C GLU A 26 8.95 14.45 -23.29
N LYS A 27 9.12 13.32 -23.96
CA LYS A 27 10.33 12.50 -23.83
C LYS A 27 11.44 12.91 -24.79
N MET A 28 11.11 13.67 -25.83
CA MET A 28 12.07 14.07 -26.84
C MET A 28 13.06 15.10 -26.30
N THR A 29 14.29 15.05 -26.79
CA THR A 29 15.37 15.95 -26.37
C THR A 29 15.64 17.08 -27.36
N LEU A 30 15.02 17.03 -28.55
CA LEU A 30 15.16 18.12 -29.54
C LEU A 30 14.35 19.35 -29.09
N VAL A 31 15.01 20.49 -29.07
CA VAL A 31 14.42 21.78 -28.66
C VAL A 31 14.55 22.79 -29.80
N GLN A 32 13.55 23.64 -29.93
CA GLN A 32 13.56 24.73 -30.95
C GLN A 32 14.86 25.54 -30.82
N TYR A 33 15.45 25.86 -31.99
CA TYR A 33 16.72 26.58 -32.16
C TYR A 33 17.98 25.75 -31.90
N ASP A 34 17.85 24.44 -31.61
CA ASP A 34 19.02 23.53 -31.53
C ASP A 34 19.80 23.58 -32.86
N PRO A 35 21.13 23.54 -32.81
CA PRO A 35 21.92 23.40 -34.03
C PRO A 35 21.75 22.02 -34.66
N PHE A 36 21.92 21.91 -35.96
CA PHE A 36 21.80 20.61 -36.63
C PHE A 36 22.80 19.61 -36.06
N ASP A 37 22.27 18.44 -35.65
CA ASP A 37 23.06 17.36 -35.08
C ASP A 37 22.38 16.03 -35.45
N GLN A 38 23.02 15.29 -36.33
CA GLN A 38 22.51 13.99 -36.81
C GLN A 38 22.41 12.96 -35.69
N GLU A 39 23.36 12.99 -34.74
CA GLU A 39 23.34 12.05 -33.61
C GLU A 39 22.14 12.30 -32.70
N LYS A 40 21.82 13.57 -32.46
CA LYS A 40 20.66 13.92 -31.62
C LYS A 40 19.35 13.49 -32.29
N ILE A 41 19.28 13.60 -33.64
CA ILE A 41 18.12 13.12 -34.39
C ILE A 41 17.97 11.61 -34.23
N ALA A 42 19.08 10.86 -34.35
CA ALA A 42 19.07 9.39 -34.21
C ALA A 42 18.67 8.97 -32.78
N VAL A 43 19.14 9.70 -31.76
CA VAL A 43 18.74 9.46 -30.36
C VAL A 43 17.22 9.63 -30.21
N ASN A 44 16.65 10.65 -30.83
CA ASN A 44 15.20 10.89 -30.74
C ASN A 44 14.39 9.84 -31.50
N GLU A 45 14.92 9.28 -32.61
CA GLU A 45 14.30 8.11 -33.25
C GLU A 45 14.20 6.94 -32.27
N GLN A 46 15.28 6.70 -31.49
CA GLN A 46 15.29 5.62 -30.50
C GLN A 46 14.33 5.89 -29.35
N ILE A 47 14.24 7.13 -28.90
CA ILE A 47 13.29 7.53 -27.84
C ILE A 47 11.85 7.21 -28.29
N ILE A 48 11.51 7.57 -29.53
CA ILE A 48 10.17 7.29 -30.09
C ILE A 48 9.93 5.78 -30.15
N LEU A 49 10.90 5.03 -30.68
CA LEU A 49 10.78 3.55 -30.78
C LEU A 49 10.61 2.90 -29.41
N GLU A 50 11.37 3.35 -28.41
CA GLU A 50 11.28 2.82 -27.05
C GLU A 50 9.91 3.10 -26.43
N HIS A 51 9.34 4.29 -26.69
CA HIS A 51 8.00 4.62 -26.21
C HIS A 51 6.96 3.67 -26.79
N TYR A 52 6.99 3.45 -28.11
CA TYR A 52 6.07 2.50 -28.75
C TYR A 52 6.26 1.07 -28.20
N ARG A 53 7.51 0.64 -28.00
CA ARG A 53 7.81 -0.70 -27.47
C ARG A 53 7.29 -0.88 -26.06
N SER A 54 7.41 0.16 -25.22
CA SER A 54 6.92 0.11 -23.84
C SER A 54 5.38 -0.02 -23.79
N GLU A 55 4.71 0.45 -24.86
CA GLU A 55 3.25 0.35 -24.98
C GLU A 55 2.80 -0.95 -25.69
N GLY A 56 3.77 -1.83 -26.01
CA GLY A 56 3.49 -3.13 -26.64
C GLY A 56 3.48 -3.12 -28.17
N TYR A 57 3.88 -2.01 -28.79
CA TYR A 57 3.90 -1.88 -30.24
C TYR A 57 5.32 -2.15 -30.77
N SER A 58 5.74 -3.39 -30.75
CA SER A 58 7.11 -3.79 -31.07
C SER A 58 7.44 -3.75 -32.56
N GLY A 59 6.43 -3.70 -33.42
CA GLY A 59 6.62 -3.73 -34.87
C GLY A 59 6.71 -2.35 -35.53
N VAL A 60 6.60 -1.28 -34.78
CA VAL A 60 6.58 0.09 -35.32
C VAL A 60 7.95 0.46 -35.88
N ARG A 61 7.96 1.15 -37.00
CA ARG A 61 9.17 1.70 -37.63
C ARG A 61 9.11 3.21 -37.59
N VAL A 62 10.24 3.84 -37.32
CA VAL A 62 10.39 5.28 -37.31
C VAL A 62 11.45 5.67 -38.33
N LYS A 63 11.14 6.65 -39.15
CA LYS A 63 12.11 7.22 -40.09
C LYS A 63 12.14 8.72 -39.89
N SER A 64 13.32 9.29 -39.83
CA SER A 64 13.49 10.73 -39.76
C SER A 64 13.90 11.27 -41.12
N ARG A 65 13.47 12.48 -41.43
CA ARG A 65 13.95 13.23 -42.58
C ARG A 65 14.10 14.68 -42.18
N VAL A 66 15.07 15.34 -42.82
CA VAL A 66 15.38 16.74 -42.55
C VAL A 66 14.96 17.54 -43.74
N GLU A 67 14.16 18.58 -43.54
CA GLU A 67 13.68 19.49 -44.59
C GLU A 67 14.21 20.89 -44.34
N ALA A 68 14.67 21.56 -45.40
CA ALA A 68 15.04 22.96 -45.34
C ALA A 68 13.76 23.82 -45.24
N VAL A 69 13.79 24.79 -44.33
CA VAL A 69 12.68 25.74 -44.19
C VAL A 69 13.10 27.09 -44.78
N GLU A 70 12.33 27.59 -45.72
CA GLU A 70 12.58 28.91 -46.32
C GLU A 70 12.20 29.99 -45.33
N SER A 71 13.15 30.86 -45.03
CA SER A 71 12.93 32.01 -44.16
C SER A 71 12.52 33.23 -45.02
N SER A 72 11.52 33.93 -44.60
CA SER A 72 11.07 35.16 -45.27
C SER A 72 11.97 36.35 -44.98
N LEU A 73 12.93 36.20 -44.06
CA LEU A 73 13.86 37.27 -43.67
C LEU A 73 15.30 36.74 -43.78
N GLU A 74 16.10 37.38 -44.62
CA GLU A 74 17.51 37.02 -44.84
C GLU A 74 18.35 37.07 -43.55
N SER A 75 17.89 37.82 -42.56
CA SER A 75 18.61 37.99 -41.29
C SER A 75 18.45 36.85 -40.30
N GLU A 76 17.54 35.87 -40.54
CA GLU A 76 17.24 34.82 -39.61
C GLU A 76 18.11 33.54 -39.72
N GLY A 77 19.01 33.49 -40.69
CA GLY A 77 19.88 32.32 -40.91
C GLY A 77 19.12 31.13 -41.46
N LYS A 78 19.87 30.05 -41.73
CA LYS A 78 19.28 28.84 -42.30
C LYS A 78 18.57 28.05 -41.22
N LYS A 79 17.34 27.61 -41.54
CA LYS A 79 16.51 26.80 -40.62
C LYS A 79 16.18 25.46 -41.26
N PHE A 80 15.96 24.47 -40.40
CA PHE A 80 15.56 23.14 -40.84
C PHE A 80 14.41 22.62 -39.96
N ARG A 81 13.67 21.67 -40.50
CA ARG A 81 12.60 20.96 -39.85
C ARG A 81 12.97 19.49 -39.82
N VAL A 82 12.73 18.83 -38.70
CA VAL A 82 12.89 17.35 -38.58
C VAL A 82 11.49 16.75 -38.59
N VAL A 83 11.27 15.82 -39.50
CA VAL A 83 10.01 15.08 -39.60
C VAL A 83 10.29 13.66 -39.22
N PHE A 84 9.64 13.17 -38.14
CA PHE A 84 9.65 11.77 -37.77
C PHE A 84 8.37 11.12 -38.28
N GLU A 85 8.53 10.15 -39.13
CA GLU A 85 7.42 9.47 -39.79
C GLU A 85 7.31 8.07 -39.19
N MET A 86 6.17 7.77 -38.56
CA MET A 86 5.89 6.50 -37.90
C MET A 86 5.07 5.60 -38.81
N GLU A 87 5.54 4.39 -39.01
CA GLU A 87 4.77 3.31 -39.63
C GLU A 87 4.27 2.42 -38.50
N GLU A 88 3.06 2.71 -38.05
CA GLU A 88 2.47 2.00 -36.91
C GLU A 88 2.01 0.59 -37.31
N LYS A 89 2.22 -0.37 -36.40
CA LYS A 89 1.76 -1.75 -36.54
C LYS A 89 0.95 -2.12 -35.29
N PRO A 90 0.04 -3.08 -35.37
CA PRO A 90 -0.75 -3.50 -34.19
C PRO A 90 0.12 -3.97 -33.04
N ARG A 91 -0.45 -3.96 -31.85
CA ARG A 91 0.19 -4.54 -30.67
C ARG A 91 0.57 -6.00 -30.91
N VAL A 92 1.70 -6.39 -30.39
CA VAL A 92 2.20 -7.75 -30.50
C VAL A 92 1.93 -8.47 -29.18
N TYR A 93 1.28 -9.63 -29.26
CA TYR A 93 0.95 -10.44 -28.09
C TYR A 93 1.81 -11.69 -28.05
N LEU A 94 2.14 -12.12 -26.83
CA LEU A 94 2.91 -13.33 -26.57
C LEU A 94 1.94 -14.53 -26.59
N SER A 95 2.09 -15.38 -27.60
CA SER A 95 1.23 -16.56 -27.74
C SER A 95 1.68 -17.69 -26.82
N ASP A 96 2.93 -18.12 -27.00
CA ASP A 96 3.49 -19.23 -26.23
C ASP A 96 4.96 -18.98 -25.90
N ILE A 97 5.37 -19.44 -24.72
CA ILE A 97 6.76 -19.49 -24.29
C ILE A 97 7.16 -20.96 -24.19
N TYR A 98 8.17 -21.35 -24.98
CA TYR A 98 8.70 -22.70 -24.97
C TYR A 98 10.06 -22.69 -24.28
N ILE A 99 10.22 -23.52 -23.26
CA ILE A 99 11.44 -23.59 -22.48
C ILE A 99 12.00 -25.01 -22.57
N SER A 100 13.27 -25.12 -22.99
CA SER A 100 13.93 -26.41 -23.17
C SER A 100 15.28 -26.45 -22.48
N GLY A 101 15.79 -27.64 -22.24
CA GLY A 101 17.09 -27.88 -21.64
C GLY A 101 17.08 -27.90 -20.12
N THR A 102 15.90 -27.81 -19.50
CA THR A 102 15.77 -27.76 -18.04
C THR A 102 15.53 -29.15 -17.46
N LYS A 103 16.14 -29.41 -16.31
CA LYS A 103 15.94 -30.63 -15.51
C LYS A 103 15.54 -30.28 -14.08
N PHE A 104 16.15 -29.23 -13.52
CA PHE A 104 15.90 -28.81 -12.14
C PHE A 104 14.53 -28.16 -12.00
N TYR A 105 14.22 -27.21 -12.90
CA TYR A 105 12.90 -26.55 -12.92
C TYR A 105 12.08 -27.12 -14.09
N SER A 106 10.79 -27.30 -13.86
CA SER A 106 9.87 -27.58 -14.97
C SER A 106 9.58 -26.28 -15.74
N GLU A 107 9.08 -26.41 -16.95
CA GLU A 107 8.64 -25.26 -17.76
C GLU A 107 7.61 -24.44 -16.97
N LEU A 108 6.68 -25.12 -16.29
CA LEU A 108 5.64 -24.45 -15.51
C LEU A 108 6.22 -23.67 -14.33
N ASP A 109 7.23 -24.22 -13.67
CA ASP A 109 7.89 -23.52 -12.55
C ASP A 109 8.52 -22.21 -13.03
N ILE A 110 9.20 -22.26 -14.18
CA ILE A 110 9.87 -21.08 -14.74
C ILE A 110 8.81 -20.04 -15.14
N LYS A 111 7.71 -20.46 -15.75
CA LYS A 111 6.62 -19.55 -16.14
C LYS A 111 6.00 -18.85 -14.94
N ARG A 112 6.06 -19.44 -13.75
CA ARG A 112 5.50 -18.85 -12.53
C ARG A 112 6.33 -17.67 -12.00
N PHE A 113 7.65 -17.65 -12.24
CA PHE A 113 8.48 -16.60 -11.68
C PHE A 113 8.98 -15.56 -12.69
N ILE A 114 8.64 -15.70 -13.95
CA ILE A 114 8.97 -14.67 -14.97
C ILE A 114 7.85 -13.63 -15.05
N LEU A 115 8.16 -12.47 -15.59
CA LEU A 115 7.24 -11.34 -15.72
C LEU A 115 6.35 -11.46 -16.95
N SER A 116 6.88 -12.02 -18.04
CA SER A 116 6.12 -12.21 -19.28
C SER A 116 5.07 -13.28 -19.08
N SER A 117 3.88 -13.04 -19.59
CA SER A 117 2.79 -14.00 -19.54
C SER A 117 2.21 -14.22 -20.93
N GLU A 118 1.75 -15.43 -21.16
CA GLU A 118 1.03 -15.77 -22.39
C GLU A 118 -0.35 -15.08 -22.35
N ILE A 119 -0.88 -14.76 -23.51
CA ILE A 119 -2.18 -14.09 -23.62
C ILE A 119 -3.27 -14.98 -23.00
N ASP A 120 -4.13 -14.37 -22.19
CA ASP A 120 -5.21 -15.07 -21.52
C ASP A 120 -6.56 -14.35 -21.74
N CYS A 121 -7.62 -14.89 -21.15
CA CYS A 121 -8.97 -14.38 -21.36
C CYS A 121 -9.24 -13.03 -20.67
N VAL A 122 -8.34 -12.57 -19.81
CA VAL A 122 -8.50 -11.25 -19.14
C VAL A 122 -7.46 -10.23 -19.64
N ALA A 123 -6.79 -10.54 -20.74
CA ALA A 123 -5.77 -9.65 -21.31
C ALA A 123 -6.31 -8.25 -21.64
N TRP A 124 -7.61 -8.18 -21.99
CA TRP A 124 -8.26 -6.90 -22.28
C TRP A 124 -8.30 -5.95 -21.07
N ALA A 125 -8.29 -6.51 -19.87
CA ALA A 125 -8.43 -5.73 -18.65
C ALA A 125 -7.07 -5.40 -18.00
N ASN A 126 -6.12 -6.34 -18.05
CA ASN A 126 -4.86 -6.19 -17.31
C ASN A 126 -3.63 -6.11 -18.22
N GLN A 127 -3.82 -6.07 -19.53
CA GLN A 127 -2.75 -6.02 -20.53
C GLN A 127 -1.79 -7.21 -20.45
N SER A 128 -2.23 -8.34 -19.90
CA SER A 128 -1.42 -9.57 -19.89
C SER A 128 -1.21 -10.06 -21.31
N GLY A 129 -0.07 -10.70 -21.52
CA GLY A 129 0.25 -11.25 -22.82
C GLY A 129 0.83 -10.27 -23.83
N LEU A 130 1.02 -9.01 -23.48
CA LEU A 130 1.73 -8.07 -24.37
C LEU A 130 3.20 -8.48 -24.46
N PHE A 131 3.70 -8.57 -25.68
CA PHE A 131 5.11 -8.86 -25.91
C PHE A 131 5.93 -7.58 -25.76
N ARG A 132 6.91 -7.63 -24.86
CA ARG A 132 7.87 -6.54 -24.65
C ARG A 132 9.25 -7.17 -24.60
N GLU A 133 10.11 -6.78 -25.54
CA GLU A 133 11.49 -7.31 -25.61
C GLU A 133 12.26 -7.04 -24.32
N GLU A 134 12.04 -5.86 -23.72
CA GLU A 134 12.65 -5.47 -22.46
C GLU A 134 12.23 -6.41 -21.32
N MET A 135 10.96 -6.80 -21.30
CA MET A 135 10.44 -7.73 -20.30
C MET A 135 11.04 -9.13 -20.46
N ILE A 136 11.24 -9.58 -21.70
CA ILE A 136 11.92 -10.86 -21.95
C ILE A 136 13.36 -10.81 -21.40
N ASN A 137 14.06 -9.70 -21.60
CA ASN A 137 15.42 -9.54 -21.07
C ASN A 137 15.44 -9.57 -19.55
N GLN A 138 14.44 -8.96 -18.90
CA GLN A 138 14.28 -9.05 -17.45
C GLN A 138 14.00 -10.49 -17.01
N ASP A 139 13.19 -11.21 -17.77
CA ASP A 139 12.89 -12.62 -17.51
C ASP A 139 14.16 -13.48 -17.55
N LEU A 140 15.04 -13.25 -18.53
CA LEU A 140 16.30 -13.97 -18.60
C LEU A 140 17.14 -13.75 -17.34
N SER A 141 17.15 -12.50 -16.83
CA SER A 141 17.83 -12.18 -15.58
C SER A 141 17.19 -12.88 -14.38
N LEU A 142 15.87 -12.93 -14.33
CA LEU A 142 15.15 -13.61 -13.26
C LEU A 142 15.42 -15.11 -13.26
N ILE A 143 15.40 -15.72 -14.46
CA ILE A 143 15.68 -17.16 -14.60
C ILE A 143 17.12 -17.42 -14.12
N THR A 144 18.06 -16.62 -14.60
CA THR A 144 19.48 -16.75 -14.20
C THR A 144 19.63 -16.64 -12.69
N GLN A 145 18.98 -15.65 -12.06
CA GLN A 145 19.02 -15.47 -10.60
C GLN A 145 18.47 -16.69 -9.87
N HIS A 146 17.36 -17.26 -10.33
CA HIS A 146 16.77 -18.45 -9.70
C HIS A 146 17.71 -19.66 -9.76
N TYR A 147 18.38 -19.85 -10.90
CA TYR A 147 19.37 -20.91 -11.04
C TYR A 147 20.58 -20.66 -10.14
N LEU A 148 21.10 -19.42 -10.13
CA LEU A 148 22.25 -19.06 -9.28
C LEU A 148 21.94 -19.27 -7.81
N LYS A 149 20.73 -18.92 -7.37
CA LYS A 149 20.31 -19.14 -5.97
C LYS A 149 20.29 -20.61 -5.57
N ASN A 150 20.20 -21.49 -6.56
CA ASN A 150 20.16 -22.95 -6.33
C ASN A 150 21.47 -23.64 -6.72
N GLY A 151 22.55 -22.90 -6.83
CA GLY A 151 23.88 -23.47 -7.00
C GLY A 151 24.31 -23.73 -8.43
N PHE A 152 23.54 -23.36 -9.42
CA PHE A 152 23.88 -23.57 -10.83
C PHE A 152 24.69 -22.37 -11.32
N ILE A 153 25.96 -22.30 -10.90
CA ILE A 153 26.83 -21.15 -11.15
C ILE A 153 27.27 -21.02 -12.62
N LYS A 154 27.09 -22.07 -13.42
CA LYS A 154 27.46 -22.09 -14.85
C LYS A 154 26.22 -22.06 -15.75
N VAL A 155 25.07 -21.69 -15.23
CA VAL A 155 23.84 -21.60 -16.03
C VAL A 155 24.04 -20.63 -17.20
N PHE A 156 23.55 -21.03 -18.35
CA PHE A 156 23.66 -20.23 -19.57
C PHE A 156 22.34 -20.30 -20.32
N ILE A 157 21.82 -19.14 -20.71
CA ILE A 157 20.58 -19.06 -21.50
C ILE A 157 20.95 -18.47 -22.87
N GLU A 158 20.65 -19.21 -23.93
CA GLU A 158 20.90 -18.76 -25.30
C GLU A 158 19.99 -17.56 -25.62
N LYS A 159 20.40 -16.74 -26.59
CA LYS A 159 19.58 -15.62 -27.05
C LYS A 159 18.19 -16.14 -27.42
N PRO A 160 17.12 -15.52 -26.93
CA PRO A 160 15.76 -16.00 -27.21
C PRO A 160 15.46 -16.00 -28.71
N ASP A 161 14.79 -17.05 -29.15
CA ASP A 161 14.29 -17.15 -30.52
C ASP A 161 12.85 -16.69 -30.55
N VAL A 162 12.60 -15.55 -31.18
CA VAL A 162 11.28 -14.91 -31.23
C VAL A 162 10.73 -15.12 -32.64
N THR A 163 9.64 -15.89 -32.75
CA THR A 163 9.01 -16.20 -34.03
C THR A 163 7.69 -15.42 -34.14
N LEU A 164 7.59 -14.57 -35.16
CA LEU A 164 6.40 -13.73 -35.37
C LEU A 164 5.36 -14.50 -36.18
N ILE A 165 4.14 -14.55 -35.68
CA ILE A 165 2.98 -15.16 -36.33
C ILE A 165 2.05 -14.02 -36.74
N HIS A 166 1.92 -13.80 -38.05
CA HIS A 166 1.07 -12.74 -38.57
C HIS A 166 -0.37 -13.19 -38.79
N ASN A 167 -1.27 -12.32 -38.41
CA ASN A 167 -2.70 -12.43 -38.70
C ASN A 167 -3.17 -11.05 -39.15
N PRO A 168 -4.13 -10.92 -40.07
CA PRO A 168 -4.56 -9.60 -40.53
C PRO A 168 -4.99 -8.64 -39.41
N ASP A 169 -5.58 -9.15 -38.33
CA ASP A 169 -6.14 -8.34 -37.27
C ASP A 169 -5.23 -8.15 -36.07
N TYR A 170 -4.17 -8.95 -35.92
CA TYR A 170 -3.25 -8.88 -34.79
C TYR A 170 -1.92 -9.57 -35.13
N SER A 171 -0.90 -9.29 -34.31
CA SER A 171 0.38 -9.97 -34.40
C SER A 171 0.66 -10.73 -33.11
N ARG A 172 1.18 -11.94 -33.22
CA ARG A 172 1.57 -12.79 -32.10
C ARG A 172 2.98 -13.28 -32.27
N VAL A 173 3.65 -13.53 -31.15
CA VAL A 173 4.99 -14.12 -31.16
C VAL A 173 5.03 -15.35 -30.27
N ASP A 174 5.82 -16.32 -30.66
CA ASP A 174 6.28 -17.42 -29.82
C ASP A 174 7.73 -17.13 -29.44
N VAL A 175 8.05 -17.33 -28.16
CA VAL A 175 9.40 -17.14 -27.63
C VAL A 175 9.95 -18.53 -27.24
N ARG A 176 11.14 -18.87 -27.71
CA ARG A 176 11.81 -20.12 -27.36
C ARG A 176 13.06 -19.80 -26.57
N LEU A 177 13.17 -20.38 -25.39
CA LEU A 177 14.31 -20.22 -24.48
C LEU A 177 14.99 -21.57 -24.33
N ASN A 178 16.30 -21.61 -24.62
CA ASN A 178 17.10 -22.83 -24.45
C ASN A 178 18.09 -22.58 -23.30
N ILE A 179 17.97 -23.38 -22.24
CA ILE A 179 18.73 -23.21 -21.02
C ILE A 179 19.70 -24.37 -20.85
N THR A 180 20.97 -24.03 -20.62
CA THR A 180 21.99 -25.00 -20.21
C THR A 180 22.24 -24.80 -18.72
N GLU A 181 21.77 -25.73 -17.90
CA GLU A 181 21.82 -25.58 -16.44
C GLU A 181 23.23 -25.71 -15.87
N GLY A 182 23.99 -26.67 -16.39
CA GLY A 182 25.26 -27.04 -15.80
C GLY A 182 25.06 -27.88 -14.53
N ASP A 183 26.14 -28.04 -13.77
CA ASP A 183 26.09 -28.79 -12.51
C ASP A 183 25.65 -27.90 -11.34
N GLN A 184 25.02 -28.50 -10.36
CA GLN A 184 24.64 -27.85 -9.11
C GLN A 184 25.85 -27.91 -8.14
N TYR A 185 26.21 -26.77 -7.59
CA TYR A 185 27.36 -26.64 -6.66
C TYR A 185 26.86 -26.41 -5.24
N TYR A 186 27.67 -26.91 -4.31
CA TYR A 186 27.40 -26.80 -2.85
C TYR A 186 28.51 -25.99 -2.21
N SER A 187 28.19 -25.38 -1.06
CA SER A 187 29.20 -24.62 -0.32
C SER A 187 30.21 -25.59 0.29
N GLY A 188 31.48 -25.32 0.04
CA GLY A 188 32.57 -26.02 0.65
C GLY A 188 32.92 -25.36 1.98
N LYS A 189 34.23 -25.22 2.25
CA LYS A 189 34.71 -24.62 3.49
C LYS A 189 34.45 -23.11 3.47
N ILE A 190 33.78 -22.60 4.52
CA ILE A 190 33.49 -21.19 4.69
C ILE A 190 34.38 -20.66 5.83
N SER A 191 35.11 -19.56 5.59
CA SER A 191 35.99 -19.00 6.61
C SER A 191 36.13 -17.47 6.49
N VAL A 192 36.67 -16.86 7.53
CA VAL A 192 36.92 -15.44 7.62
C VAL A 192 38.40 -15.26 7.95
N SER A 193 39.04 -14.31 7.30
CA SER A 193 40.48 -14.02 7.54
C SER A 193 40.74 -12.52 7.55
N GLY A 194 41.96 -12.14 7.91
CA GLY A 194 42.40 -10.75 7.91
C GLY A 194 42.20 -10.08 9.27
N ASP A 195 41.74 -8.84 9.25
CA ASP A 195 41.60 -7.99 10.45
C ASP A 195 40.34 -8.32 11.23
N ILE A 196 40.34 -9.40 12.00
CA ILE A 196 39.18 -9.86 12.74
C ILE A 196 39.09 -9.14 14.08
N LEU A 197 37.92 -8.52 14.36
CA LEU A 197 37.62 -7.88 15.63
C LEU A 197 36.84 -8.86 16.51
N GLY A 198 37.36 -9.12 17.71
CA GLY A 198 36.69 -10.02 18.64
C GLY A 198 36.86 -11.47 18.24
N GLU A 199 35.84 -12.28 18.53
CA GLU A 199 35.89 -13.72 18.31
C GLU A 199 35.49 -14.07 16.88
N LYS A 200 36.36 -14.80 16.19
CA LYS A 200 36.13 -15.29 14.83
C LYS A 200 34.85 -16.11 14.75
N GLU A 201 34.57 -16.91 15.77
CA GLU A 201 33.42 -17.78 15.85
C GLU A 201 32.11 -17.01 15.79
N LYS A 202 32.06 -15.81 16.40
CA LYS A 202 30.85 -14.96 16.36
C LYS A 202 30.58 -14.43 14.97
N LEU A 203 31.63 -14.05 14.23
CA LEU A 203 31.48 -13.64 12.83
C LEU A 203 30.99 -14.80 11.99
N MET A 204 31.53 -16.00 12.22
CA MET A 204 31.16 -17.19 11.49
C MET A 204 29.70 -17.58 11.74
N GLU A 205 29.22 -17.44 12.99
CA GLU A 205 27.83 -17.75 13.35
C GLU A 205 26.81 -16.88 12.62
N GLY A 206 27.20 -15.67 12.26
CA GLY A 206 26.31 -14.74 11.58
C GLY A 206 26.23 -14.91 10.07
N LEU A 207 27.03 -15.84 9.51
CA LEU A 207 27.06 -16.05 8.06
C LEU A 207 25.86 -16.87 7.61
N LEU A 208 25.33 -16.49 6.45
CA LEU A 208 24.18 -17.16 5.83
C LEU A 208 24.60 -18.39 5.02
N LEU A 209 25.83 -18.36 4.42
CA LEU A 209 26.36 -19.54 3.75
C LEU A 209 26.78 -20.59 4.79
N GLU A 210 26.35 -21.80 4.59
CA GLU A 210 26.70 -22.92 5.47
C GLU A 210 27.36 -24.03 4.67
N GLU A 211 28.43 -24.61 5.22
CA GLU A 211 29.16 -25.70 4.58
C GLU A 211 28.21 -26.91 4.34
N GLY A 212 28.24 -27.44 3.13
CA GLY A 212 27.42 -28.58 2.74
C GLY A 212 26.06 -28.21 2.16
N GLU A 213 25.60 -26.98 2.35
CA GLU A 213 24.35 -26.51 1.79
C GLU A 213 24.54 -26.01 0.35
N ILE A 214 23.46 -25.81 -0.37
CA ILE A 214 23.51 -25.32 -1.76
C ILE A 214 24.24 -23.97 -1.78
N TYR A 215 25.22 -23.85 -2.68
CA TYR A 215 25.96 -22.60 -2.85
C TYR A 215 25.06 -21.53 -3.47
N ASN A 216 24.99 -20.38 -2.84
CA ASN A 216 24.15 -19.27 -3.28
C ASN A 216 24.97 -17.98 -3.28
N PRO A 217 25.35 -17.45 -4.46
CA PRO A 217 26.14 -16.23 -4.54
C PRO A 217 25.46 -15.00 -3.93
N PHE A 218 24.14 -14.98 -3.88
CA PHE A 218 23.41 -13.86 -3.26
C PHE A 218 23.57 -13.89 -1.74
N LEU A 219 23.60 -15.07 -1.14
CA LEU A 219 23.89 -15.21 0.29
C LEU A 219 25.34 -14.80 0.57
N GLN A 220 26.26 -15.16 -0.33
CA GLN A 220 27.66 -14.72 -0.21
C GLN A 220 27.76 -13.20 -0.19
N ASN A 221 27.05 -12.52 -1.08
CA ASN A 221 27.06 -11.06 -1.12
C ASN A 221 26.41 -10.46 0.13
N ARG A 222 25.34 -11.08 0.63
CA ARG A 222 24.71 -10.65 1.88
C ARG A 222 25.65 -10.84 3.07
N ASP A 223 26.41 -11.92 3.11
CA ASP A 223 27.41 -12.16 4.15
C ASP A 223 28.49 -11.07 4.11
N ARG A 224 28.99 -10.77 2.90
CA ARG A 224 29.99 -9.70 2.70
C ARG A 224 29.46 -8.37 3.24
N SER A 225 28.21 -8.03 2.89
CA SER A 225 27.57 -6.80 3.36
C SER A 225 27.34 -6.82 4.87
N GLY A 226 26.93 -7.96 5.41
CA GLY A 226 26.67 -8.11 6.85
C GLY A 226 27.96 -7.93 7.67
N ILE A 227 29.06 -8.50 7.21
CA ILE A 227 30.36 -8.31 7.86
C ILE A 227 30.75 -6.81 7.79
N SER A 228 30.61 -6.20 6.62
CA SER A 228 30.91 -4.77 6.45
C SER A 228 30.10 -3.89 7.41
N GLU A 229 28.80 -4.20 7.58
CA GLU A 229 27.93 -3.46 8.49
C GLU A 229 28.41 -3.52 9.95
N ILE A 230 28.88 -4.69 10.39
CA ILE A 230 29.41 -4.85 11.74
C ILE A 230 30.59 -3.89 11.97
N TYR A 231 31.49 -3.82 10.99
CA TYR A 231 32.65 -2.93 11.05
C TYR A 231 32.24 -1.46 10.93
N HIS A 232 31.31 -1.14 10.06
CA HIS A 232 30.77 0.22 9.94
C HIS A 232 30.14 0.70 11.25
N GLU A 233 29.46 -0.17 11.99
CA GLU A 233 28.88 0.19 13.27
C GLU A 233 29.94 0.50 14.34
N ARG A 234 31.16 -0.03 14.15
CA ARG A 234 32.27 0.19 15.08
C ARG A 234 33.22 1.33 14.66
N GLY A 235 32.86 2.05 13.59
CA GLY A 235 33.58 3.22 13.15
C GLY A 235 34.56 3.01 12.00
N TYR A 236 34.66 1.79 11.49
CA TYR A 236 35.57 1.47 10.37
C TYR A 236 34.89 1.78 9.05
N ALA A 237 34.85 3.07 8.67
CA ALA A 237 34.15 3.54 7.50
C ALA A 237 34.68 3.00 6.17
N PHE A 238 35.98 2.64 6.16
CA PHE A 238 36.69 2.24 4.94
C PHE A 238 36.94 0.73 4.88
N VAL A 239 36.26 -0.05 5.69
CA VAL A 239 36.42 -1.50 5.70
C VAL A 239 36.13 -2.08 4.31
N ARG A 240 36.95 -3.02 3.89
CA ARG A 240 36.72 -3.79 2.67
C ARG A 240 36.67 -5.26 3.04
N VAL A 241 35.63 -5.93 2.62
CA VAL A 241 35.44 -7.37 2.79
C VAL A 241 35.48 -7.99 1.39
N VAL A 242 36.55 -8.77 1.13
CA VAL A 242 36.76 -9.34 -0.20
C VAL A 242 36.51 -10.84 -0.12
N PRO A 243 35.41 -11.33 -0.74
CA PRO A 243 35.19 -12.77 -0.78
C PRO A 243 36.14 -13.40 -1.81
N GLU A 244 36.90 -14.38 -1.38
CA GLU A 244 37.77 -15.16 -2.23
C GLU A 244 37.16 -16.55 -2.40
N THR A 245 36.85 -16.93 -3.64
CA THR A 245 36.18 -18.17 -3.94
C THR A 245 37.14 -19.14 -4.65
N LYS A 246 36.99 -20.42 -4.33
CA LYS A 246 37.74 -21.49 -5.02
C LYS A 246 36.72 -22.57 -5.41
N VAL A 247 36.59 -22.78 -6.72
CA VAL A 247 35.63 -23.74 -7.28
C VAL A 247 36.33 -25.09 -7.50
N HIS A 248 35.78 -26.15 -6.90
CA HIS A 248 36.26 -27.52 -7.06
C HIS A 248 35.29 -28.29 -7.96
N LYS A 249 35.68 -28.50 -9.22
CA LYS A 249 34.83 -29.15 -10.24
C LYS A 249 34.54 -30.61 -9.91
N GLU A 250 35.51 -31.30 -9.32
CA GLU A 250 35.38 -32.73 -9.06
C GLU A 250 34.40 -33.02 -7.93
N THR A 251 34.43 -32.22 -6.86
CA THR A 251 33.55 -32.36 -5.71
C THR A 251 32.28 -31.52 -5.84
N LYS A 252 32.22 -30.63 -6.85
CA LYS A 252 31.12 -29.69 -7.09
C LYS A 252 30.88 -28.82 -5.84
N THR A 253 31.97 -28.28 -5.28
CA THR A 253 31.92 -27.40 -4.10
C THR A 253 32.62 -26.09 -4.39
N VAL A 254 32.22 -25.04 -3.64
CA VAL A 254 32.84 -23.71 -3.71
C VAL A 254 33.27 -23.33 -2.29
N ASP A 255 34.57 -23.18 -2.10
CA ASP A 255 35.12 -22.67 -0.84
C ASP A 255 35.09 -21.14 -0.88
N VAL A 256 34.68 -20.50 0.23
CA VAL A 256 34.60 -19.05 0.32
C VAL A 256 35.37 -18.58 1.55
N THR A 257 36.29 -17.63 1.34
CA THR A 257 37.02 -16.97 2.44
C THR A 257 36.72 -15.48 2.35
N TYR A 258 36.17 -14.91 3.39
CA TYR A 258 35.95 -13.47 3.47
C TYR A 258 37.16 -12.82 4.09
N ARG A 259 37.96 -12.12 3.28
CA ARG A 259 39.17 -11.43 3.75
C ARG A 259 38.81 -10.01 4.13
N ILE A 260 39.07 -9.63 5.38
CA ILE A 260 38.67 -8.34 5.95
C ILE A 260 39.91 -7.42 6.04
N LEU A 261 39.75 -6.24 5.48
CA LEU A 261 40.72 -5.14 5.56
C LEU A 261 39.99 -3.97 6.23
N LYS A 262 40.16 -3.83 7.55
CA LYS A 262 39.33 -2.90 8.33
C LYS A 262 39.69 -1.43 8.12
N GLY A 263 40.97 -1.10 7.93
CA GLY A 263 41.42 0.28 7.88
C GLY A 263 41.38 0.92 9.27
N GLU A 264 41.40 2.24 9.30
CA GLU A 264 41.34 3.01 10.54
C GLU A 264 39.92 3.49 10.84
N LYS A 265 39.63 3.77 12.11
CA LYS A 265 38.36 4.37 12.51
C LYS A 265 38.23 5.78 11.94
N ALA A 266 37.04 6.16 11.56
CA ALA A 266 36.74 7.47 10.98
C ALA A 266 35.77 8.24 11.88
N TYR A 267 35.87 9.56 11.83
CA TYR A 267 35.00 10.47 12.57
C TYR A 267 34.26 11.38 11.58
N ILE A 268 33.07 11.80 11.93
CA ILE A 268 32.28 12.68 11.07
C ILE A 268 32.91 14.08 11.07
N GLY A 269 33.21 14.60 9.89
CA GLY A 269 33.66 15.97 9.71
C GLY A 269 32.50 16.93 9.67
N ARG A 270 31.99 17.19 8.46
CA ARG A 270 30.82 18.07 8.27
C ARG A 270 29.63 17.29 7.77
N LEU A 271 28.44 17.70 8.23
CA LEU A 271 27.17 17.30 7.64
C LEU A 271 26.69 18.44 6.76
N GLU A 272 26.85 18.28 5.46
CA GLU A 272 26.50 19.32 4.50
C GLU A 272 25.18 18.98 3.79
N ILE A 273 24.35 19.99 3.60
CA ILE A 273 23.04 19.87 2.95
C ILE A 273 23.00 20.82 1.80
N ALA A 274 22.64 20.32 0.62
CA ALA A 274 22.57 21.14 -0.60
C ALA A 274 21.35 20.74 -1.41
N GLY A 275 20.74 21.73 -2.09
CA GLY A 275 19.59 21.52 -2.96
C GLY A 275 18.26 21.75 -2.30
N ASN A 276 18.22 22.10 -1.03
CA ASN A 276 16.98 22.40 -0.31
C ASN A 276 16.59 23.86 -0.54
N ILE A 277 15.92 24.09 -1.67
CA ILE A 277 15.51 25.46 -2.07
C ILE A 277 14.36 25.94 -1.18
N GLU A 278 13.36 25.10 -0.94
CA GLU A 278 12.17 25.41 -0.15
C GLU A 278 12.28 24.89 1.28
N THR A 279 12.77 23.67 1.46
CA THR A 279 12.81 23.00 2.77
C THR A 279 13.82 23.66 3.69
N ARG A 280 13.40 24.00 4.91
CA ARG A 280 14.27 24.62 5.91
C ARG A 280 15.34 23.63 6.37
N ASP A 281 16.52 24.15 6.65
CA ASP A 281 17.69 23.33 6.99
C ASP A 281 17.42 22.41 8.21
N HIS A 282 16.77 22.94 9.25
CA HIS A 282 16.51 22.15 10.48
C HIS A 282 15.57 20.97 10.22
N VAL A 283 14.69 21.07 9.23
CA VAL A 283 13.76 19.99 8.85
C VAL A 283 14.55 18.79 8.32
N ILE A 284 15.62 19.05 7.60
CA ILE A 284 16.50 18.00 7.05
C ILE A 284 17.47 17.51 8.14
N ARG A 285 18.11 18.45 8.84
CA ARG A 285 19.16 18.15 9.82
C ARG A 285 18.63 17.31 10.98
N ARG A 286 17.40 17.53 11.40
CA ARG A 286 16.78 16.74 12.51
C ARG A 286 16.53 15.27 12.14
N GLU A 287 16.64 14.92 10.86
CA GLU A 287 16.49 13.52 10.42
C GLU A 287 17.78 12.72 10.53
N PHE A 288 18.91 13.39 10.73
CA PHE A 288 20.18 12.73 10.89
C PHE A 288 20.32 12.13 12.29
N GLU A 289 20.75 10.87 12.33
CA GLU A 289 21.07 10.15 13.58
C GLU A 289 22.54 10.35 13.96
N LEU A 290 23.36 10.93 13.04
CA LEU A 290 24.77 11.23 13.23
C LEU A 290 24.94 12.72 13.53
N GLN A 291 25.99 13.03 14.29
CA GLN A 291 26.38 14.42 14.57
C GLN A 291 27.86 14.62 14.16
N GLU A 292 28.20 15.88 13.92
CA GLU A 292 29.59 16.25 13.63
C GLU A 292 30.49 15.89 14.82
N GLU A 293 31.70 15.49 14.54
CA GLU A 293 32.72 15.07 15.51
C GLU A 293 32.46 13.71 16.16
N GLU A 294 31.31 13.07 15.85
CA GLU A 294 30.96 11.74 16.35
C GLU A 294 31.74 10.66 15.59
N LEU A 295 32.00 9.53 16.25
CA LEU A 295 32.57 8.34 15.58
C LEU A 295 31.60 7.87 14.49
N PHE A 296 32.13 7.59 13.29
CA PHE A 296 31.30 7.07 12.18
C PHE A 296 30.55 5.82 12.62
N ASN A 297 29.30 5.75 12.21
CA ASN A 297 28.45 4.59 12.45
C ASN A 297 27.57 4.37 11.22
N GLY A 298 27.83 3.29 10.50
CA GLY A 298 27.11 2.99 9.26
C GLY A 298 25.63 2.74 9.44
N LYS A 299 25.24 2.18 10.57
CA LYS A 299 23.82 1.97 10.89
C LYS A 299 23.10 3.30 11.06
N LYS A 300 23.71 4.24 11.78
CA LYS A 300 23.14 5.59 11.96
C LYS A 300 23.04 6.33 10.62
N LEU A 301 24.05 6.15 9.74
CA LEU A 301 24.03 6.78 8.41
C LEU A 301 22.88 6.23 7.57
N ARG A 302 22.71 4.91 7.58
CA ARG A 302 21.60 4.27 6.85
C ARG A 302 20.25 4.73 7.39
N LEU A 303 20.09 4.79 8.70
CA LEU A 303 18.87 5.29 9.34
C LEU A 303 18.59 6.74 8.95
N SER A 304 19.62 7.58 8.90
CA SER A 304 19.49 8.97 8.47
C SER A 304 18.97 9.05 7.03
N GLN A 305 19.55 8.23 6.15
CA GLN A 305 19.11 8.17 4.75
C GLN A 305 17.67 7.70 4.64
N GLU A 306 17.30 6.67 5.39
CA GLU A 306 15.93 6.15 5.42
C GLU A 306 14.95 7.20 5.95
N ASN A 307 15.35 7.93 7.00
CA ASN A 307 14.51 8.99 7.57
C ASN A 307 14.23 10.08 6.53
N LEU A 308 15.28 10.53 5.82
CA LEU A 308 15.14 11.54 4.77
C LEU A 308 14.24 11.05 3.62
N ASN A 309 14.43 9.80 3.20
CA ASN A 309 13.60 9.22 2.13
C ASN A 309 12.15 9.07 2.56
N ARG A 310 11.92 8.77 3.83
CA ARG A 310 10.56 8.58 4.37
C ARG A 310 9.75 9.88 4.37
N LEU A 311 10.41 11.04 4.40
CA LEU A 311 9.71 12.33 4.36
C LEU A 311 8.88 12.51 3.10
N GLY A 312 9.35 11.98 1.96
CA GLY A 312 8.65 12.14 0.68
C GLY A 312 8.79 13.53 0.07
N PHE A 313 9.70 14.35 0.57
CA PHE A 313 9.90 15.74 0.12
C PHE A 313 10.86 15.86 -1.05
N PHE A 314 11.60 14.78 -1.35
CA PHE A 314 12.71 14.81 -2.30
C PHE A 314 12.55 13.78 -3.39
N GLN A 315 13.03 14.12 -4.61
CA GLN A 315 12.94 13.22 -5.77
C GLN A 315 13.95 12.08 -5.65
N SER A 316 13.58 10.91 -6.16
CA SER A 316 14.45 9.79 -6.52
C SER A 316 15.41 9.30 -5.45
N GLY A 317 14.96 9.16 -4.21
CA GLY A 317 15.79 8.53 -3.19
C GLY A 317 17.04 9.35 -2.84
N VAL A 318 17.03 9.90 -1.65
CA VAL A 318 18.19 10.64 -1.10
C VAL A 318 19.33 9.64 -0.86
N ILE A 319 20.53 9.97 -1.33
CA ILE A 319 21.74 9.22 -1.07
C ILE A 319 22.69 10.13 -0.30
N LEU A 320 23.18 9.65 0.84
CA LEU A 320 24.14 10.37 1.65
C LEU A 320 25.55 9.98 1.18
N GLU A 321 26.21 10.93 0.52
CA GLU A 321 27.55 10.72 -0.01
C GLU A 321 28.60 10.88 1.07
N ARG A 322 29.56 9.95 1.11
CA ARG A 322 30.71 10.00 2.03
C ARG A 322 31.91 10.51 1.26
N SER A 323 32.63 11.48 1.83
CA SER A 323 33.81 12.07 1.20
C SER A 323 34.90 12.22 2.24
N PRO A 324 36.08 11.57 2.08
CA PRO A 324 37.16 11.77 3.00
C PRO A 324 37.64 13.24 2.96
N ARG A 325 37.56 13.91 4.09
CA ARG A 325 37.94 15.31 4.20
C ARG A 325 39.44 15.46 4.52
N ASP A 326 39.92 14.60 5.41
CA ASP A 326 41.28 14.65 5.90
C ASP A 326 41.73 13.23 6.25
N GLN A 327 42.57 12.63 5.40
CA GLN A 327 42.99 11.25 5.57
C GLN A 327 43.92 11.10 6.79
N GLU A 328 44.69 12.15 7.16
CA GLU A 328 45.58 12.08 8.31
C GLU A 328 44.80 12.02 9.63
N ASN A 329 43.67 12.73 9.72
CA ASN A 329 42.84 12.77 10.92
C ASN A 329 41.61 11.87 10.82
N ASN A 330 41.49 11.13 9.72
CA ASN A 330 40.38 10.18 9.48
C ASN A 330 39.01 10.87 9.60
N LEU A 331 38.91 12.08 9.05
CA LEU A 331 37.64 12.82 9.01
C LEU A 331 36.87 12.52 7.73
N LEU A 332 35.58 12.28 7.88
CA LEU A 332 34.68 11.91 6.80
C LEU A 332 33.49 12.89 6.74
N ASP A 333 33.41 13.62 5.65
CA ASP A 333 32.27 14.54 5.43
C ASP A 333 31.09 13.77 4.83
N ILE A 334 29.88 14.08 5.28
CA ILE A 334 28.65 13.53 4.76
C ILE A 334 27.92 14.64 4.01
N MET A 335 27.58 14.39 2.76
CA MET A 335 26.87 15.35 1.90
C MET A 335 25.49 14.79 1.53
N ALA A 336 24.44 15.53 1.90
CA ALA A 336 23.09 15.25 1.45
C ALA A 336 22.78 16.16 0.25
N ARG A 337 22.81 15.58 -0.94
CA ARG A 337 22.40 16.29 -2.16
C ARG A 337 20.93 15.99 -2.40
N LEU A 338 20.12 17.03 -2.34
CA LEU A 338 18.68 16.91 -2.38
C LEU A 338 18.13 17.55 -3.63
N LYS A 339 17.07 16.98 -4.16
CA LYS A 339 16.29 17.58 -5.24
C LYS A 339 14.85 17.56 -4.79
N GLU A 340 14.28 18.73 -4.60
CA GLU A 340 12.93 18.83 -4.03
C GLU A 340 11.87 18.29 -5.00
N ALA A 341 10.92 17.55 -4.45
CA ALA A 341 9.77 17.01 -5.17
C ALA A 341 8.57 17.90 -4.98
N GLN A 342 7.61 17.78 -5.87
CA GLN A 342 6.31 18.39 -5.69
C GLN A 342 5.56 17.62 -4.59
N THR A 343 5.18 18.30 -3.52
CA THR A 343 4.54 17.69 -2.37
C THR A 343 3.03 17.93 -2.32
N GLY A 344 2.49 18.66 -3.27
CA GLY A 344 1.05 18.82 -3.40
C GLY A 344 0.42 17.61 -4.08
N THR A 345 -0.66 17.09 -3.51
CA THR A 345 -1.39 15.98 -4.12
C THR A 345 -2.87 16.32 -4.18
N PHE A 346 -3.51 15.81 -5.22
CA PHE A 346 -4.95 15.88 -5.42
C PHE A 346 -5.43 14.45 -5.62
N GLN A 347 -6.40 14.03 -4.81
CA GLN A 347 -7.01 12.71 -4.93
C GLN A 347 -8.51 12.87 -5.05
N ALA A 348 -9.11 12.20 -6.02
CA ALA A 348 -10.55 12.08 -6.16
C ALA A 348 -10.90 10.61 -6.03
N GLN A 349 -11.97 10.32 -5.27
CA GLN A 349 -12.42 8.95 -5.09
C GLN A 349 -13.91 8.86 -5.36
N VAL A 350 -14.31 7.72 -5.91
CA VAL A 350 -15.70 7.38 -6.15
C VAL A 350 -15.94 6.01 -5.53
N GLY A 351 -17.05 5.87 -4.84
CA GLY A 351 -17.39 4.62 -4.20
C GLY A 351 -18.85 4.29 -4.39
N TYR A 352 -19.17 3.05 -4.07
CA TYR A 352 -20.54 2.57 -4.07
C TYR A 352 -20.69 1.49 -3.01
N SER A 353 -21.79 1.54 -2.29
CA SER A 353 -22.18 0.43 -1.43
C SER A 353 -23.70 0.31 -1.43
N ASP A 354 -24.20 -0.88 -1.14
CA ASP A 354 -25.64 -1.13 -1.03
C ASP A 354 -26.27 -0.26 0.07
N PHE A 355 -25.48 0.09 1.08
CA PHE A 355 -25.97 0.85 2.23
C PHE A 355 -26.00 2.35 1.95
N SER A 356 -24.93 2.91 1.39
CA SER A 356 -24.79 4.36 1.24
C SER A 356 -25.07 4.86 -0.17
N GLY A 357 -25.25 3.95 -1.14
CA GLY A 357 -25.38 4.32 -2.54
C GLY A 357 -24.06 4.80 -3.11
N PHE A 358 -24.13 5.71 -4.05
CA PHE A 358 -22.93 6.32 -4.62
C PHE A 358 -22.33 7.30 -3.62
N SER A 359 -21.01 7.31 -3.55
CA SER A 359 -20.25 8.24 -2.74
C SER A 359 -19.11 8.82 -3.53
N GLY A 360 -18.65 9.98 -3.13
CA GLY A 360 -17.53 10.63 -3.76
C GLY A 360 -16.77 11.49 -2.78
N GLY A 361 -15.50 11.74 -3.10
CA GLY A 361 -14.69 12.58 -2.24
C GLY A 361 -13.51 13.17 -2.97
N VAL A 362 -13.00 14.26 -2.42
CA VAL A 362 -11.80 14.95 -2.90
C VAL A 362 -10.92 15.21 -1.69
N THR A 363 -9.62 14.95 -1.85
CA THR A 363 -8.63 15.29 -0.84
C THR A 363 -7.51 16.10 -1.49
N LEU A 364 -7.23 17.26 -0.91
CA LEU A 364 -6.08 18.09 -1.26
C LEU A 364 -5.08 18.00 -0.10
N SER A 365 -3.82 17.73 -0.43
CA SER A 365 -2.78 17.60 0.58
C SER A 365 -1.53 18.34 0.12
N LYS A 366 -0.95 19.13 1.01
CA LYS A 366 0.32 19.81 0.74
C LYS A 366 1.30 19.42 1.83
N GLY A 367 2.22 18.56 1.48
CA GLY A 367 3.32 18.18 2.37
C GLY A 367 4.39 19.27 2.39
N ASN A 368 5.17 19.30 3.45
CA ASN A 368 6.25 20.27 3.60
C ASN A 368 5.76 21.72 3.37
N LEU A 369 4.67 22.06 4.03
CA LEU A 369 4.02 23.36 3.88
C LEU A 369 5.01 24.48 4.21
N LEU A 370 5.25 25.38 3.22
CA LEU A 370 6.19 26.49 3.35
C LEU A 370 7.60 26.07 3.81
N GLY A 371 8.00 24.84 3.49
CA GLY A 371 9.31 24.30 3.87
C GLY A 371 9.45 23.91 5.32
N SER A 372 8.36 23.86 6.07
CA SER A 372 8.38 23.63 7.53
C SER A 372 8.36 22.16 7.92
N GLY A 373 8.18 21.26 6.97
CA GLY A 373 8.01 19.83 7.24
C GLY A 373 6.61 19.43 7.64
N ARG A 374 5.69 20.39 7.76
CA ARG A 374 4.30 20.12 8.15
C ARG A 374 3.45 19.81 6.92
N THR A 375 2.38 19.05 7.15
CA THR A 375 1.43 18.69 6.08
C THR A 375 0.07 19.28 6.39
N LEU A 376 -0.53 19.97 5.40
CA LEU A 376 -1.91 20.44 5.47
C LEU A 376 -2.77 19.56 4.58
N ARG A 377 -3.88 19.06 5.12
CA ARG A 377 -4.80 18.19 4.37
C ARG A 377 -6.22 18.75 4.49
N LEU A 378 -6.90 18.83 3.33
CA LEU A 378 -8.29 19.26 3.22
C LEU A 378 -9.05 18.14 2.52
N SER A 379 -10.21 17.74 3.06
CA SER A 379 -11.03 16.73 2.38
C SER A 379 -12.51 17.07 2.44
N ALA A 380 -13.22 16.63 1.42
CA ALA A 380 -14.67 16.74 1.33
C ALA A 380 -15.20 15.41 0.79
N GLN A 381 -16.25 14.89 1.43
CA GLN A 381 -16.85 13.61 1.06
C GLN A 381 -18.37 13.72 1.08
N PHE A 382 -19.04 13.00 0.18
CA PHE A 382 -20.51 12.90 0.16
C PHE A 382 -20.95 11.49 -0.18
N ALA A 383 -22.11 11.11 0.34
CA ALA A 383 -22.77 9.86 0.01
C ALA A 383 -24.23 10.12 -0.23
N GLU A 384 -24.78 9.46 -1.26
CA GLU A 384 -26.12 9.71 -1.77
C GLU A 384 -27.23 9.29 -0.82
N GLN A 385 -27.24 8.02 -0.41
CA GLN A 385 -28.39 7.46 0.31
C GLN A 385 -28.41 7.85 1.78
N SER A 386 -27.26 8.04 2.38
CA SER A 386 -27.19 8.47 3.78
C SER A 386 -27.19 9.99 3.92
N VAL A 387 -27.31 10.72 2.83
CA VAL A 387 -27.23 12.19 2.78
C VAL A 387 -25.99 12.68 3.56
N GLN A 388 -24.91 11.91 3.45
CA GLN A 388 -23.70 12.17 4.21
C GLN A 388 -22.85 13.23 3.53
N GLN A 389 -22.45 14.23 4.31
CA GLN A 389 -21.45 15.23 3.88
C GLN A 389 -20.42 15.33 4.98
N LYS A 390 -19.15 15.37 4.62
CA LYS A 390 -18.09 15.52 5.60
C LYS A 390 -16.98 16.40 5.05
N PHE A 391 -16.55 17.37 5.86
CA PHE A 391 -15.46 18.28 5.53
C PHE A 391 -14.43 18.20 6.66
N ASP A 392 -13.17 18.03 6.30
CA ASP A 392 -12.06 17.91 7.25
C ASP A 392 -10.93 18.86 6.88
N ILE A 393 -10.30 19.42 7.91
CA ILE A 393 -9.02 20.12 7.77
C ILE A 393 -8.09 19.59 8.86
N THR A 394 -6.86 19.22 8.47
CA THR A 394 -5.87 18.67 9.39
C THR A 394 -4.51 19.28 9.09
N LEU A 395 -3.82 19.73 10.14
CA LEU A 395 -2.42 20.16 10.07
C LEU A 395 -1.59 19.16 10.88
N ILE A 396 -0.62 18.53 10.24
CA ILE A 396 0.21 17.48 10.84
C ILE A 396 1.65 17.97 10.94
N ASP A 397 2.22 17.86 12.14
CA ASP A 397 3.65 18.14 12.38
C ASP A 397 4.31 16.82 12.79
N PRO A 398 5.14 16.19 11.93
CA PRO A 398 5.74 14.90 12.26
C PRO A 398 6.80 14.99 13.37
N ARG A 399 7.35 16.17 13.62
CA ARG A 399 8.36 16.37 14.66
C ARG A 399 8.11 17.70 15.37
N LEU A 400 7.25 17.64 16.37
CA LEU A 400 6.92 18.82 17.16
C LEU A 400 8.18 19.33 17.87
N PHE A 401 8.54 20.59 17.62
CA PHE A 401 9.76 21.22 18.18
C PHE A 401 11.03 20.39 17.86
N ASP A 402 11.10 19.81 16.66
CA ASP A 402 12.21 18.97 16.20
C ASP A 402 12.44 17.69 17.02
N SER A 403 11.47 17.32 17.86
CA SER A 403 11.51 16.12 18.70
C SER A 403 11.04 14.87 17.93
N GLN A 404 10.99 13.74 18.62
CA GLN A 404 10.41 12.50 18.09
C GLN A 404 8.87 12.47 18.20
N VAL A 405 8.28 13.48 18.81
CA VAL A 405 6.84 13.55 19.01
C VAL A 405 6.18 14.14 17.79
N SER A 406 5.22 13.40 17.21
CA SER A 406 4.36 13.92 16.15
C SER A 406 3.12 14.55 16.78
N SER A 407 2.55 15.52 16.08
CA SER A 407 1.32 16.17 16.52
C SER A 407 0.41 16.46 15.35
N SER A 408 -0.89 16.60 15.63
CA SER A 408 -1.83 17.08 14.61
C SER A 408 -2.94 17.88 15.29
N ILE A 409 -3.45 18.85 14.53
CA ILE A 409 -4.63 19.63 14.91
C ILE A 409 -5.65 19.39 13.80
N PHE A 410 -6.89 19.11 14.19
CA PHE A 410 -7.92 18.87 13.18
C PHE A 410 -9.25 19.50 13.56
N ALA A 411 -10.04 19.79 12.54
CA ALA A 411 -11.42 20.21 12.65
C ALA A 411 -12.20 19.50 11.56
N SER A 412 -13.38 19.00 11.89
CA SER A 412 -14.26 18.40 10.90
C SER A 412 -15.71 18.75 11.17
N ARG A 413 -16.48 18.75 10.10
CA ARG A 413 -17.93 18.90 10.17
C ARG A 413 -18.57 17.84 9.29
N SER A 414 -19.50 17.10 9.86
CA SER A 414 -20.23 16.09 9.10
C SER A 414 -21.73 16.25 9.31
N LYS A 415 -22.48 15.86 8.30
CA LYS A 415 -23.93 15.72 8.35
C LYS A 415 -24.28 14.34 7.85
N VAL A 416 -25.15 13.65 8.54
CA VAL A 416 -25.59 12.33 8.15
C VAL A 416 -27.06 12.15 8.56
N GLN A 417 -27.81 11.43 7.73
CA GLN A 417 -29.18 11.07 8.07
C GLN A 417 -29.17 10.05 9.21
N ASP A 418 -29.95 10.27 10.23
CA ASP A 418 -30.06 9.35 11.37
C ASP A 418 -30.44 7.96 10.87
N SER A 419 -29.55 7.00 11.06
CA SER A 419 -29.76 5.60 10.67
C SER A 419 -30.45 4.79 11.76
N THR A 420 -30.66 5.39 12.94
CA THR A 420 -31.40 4.74 14.02
C THR A 420 -32.90 4.93 13.80
N GLU A 421 -33.70 4.19 14.52
CA GLU A 421 -35.15 4.29 14.40
C GLU A 421 -35.74 5.37 15.33
N PHE A 422 -34.89 6.26 15.85
CA PHE A 422 -35.34 7.32 16.76
C PHE A 422 -35.90 8.56 16.05
N GLY A 423 -35.70 8.65 14.73
CA GLY A 423 -36.24 9.75 13.94
C GLY A 423 -35.66 11.11 14.27
N ARG A 424 -34.38 11.16 14.63
CA ARG A 424 -33.70 12.40 15.05
C ARG A 424 -33.38 13.33 13.87
N GLY A 425 -33.68 12.89 12.66
CA GLY A 425 -33.47 13.71 11.47
C GLY A 425 -32.02 13.71 10.99
N ILE A 426 -31.52 14.88 10.69
CA ILE A 426 -30.12 15.05 10.27
C ILE A 426 -29.28 15.30 11.51
N ILE A 427 -28.23 14.51 11.65
CA ILE A 427 -27.25 14.65 12.73
C ILE A 427 -26.08 15.45 12.17
N THR A 428 -25.80 16.59 12.78
CA THR A 428 -24.62 17.43 12.45
C THR A 428 -23.60 17.26 13.55
N GLU A 429 -22.39 16.86 13.20
CA GLU A 429 -21.28 16.74 14.15
C GLU A 429 -20.17 17.72 13.80
N ASN A 430 -19.74 18.51 14.76
CA ASN A 430 -18.53 19.32 14.66
C ASN A 430 -17.52 18.72 15.62
N ASN A 431 -16.35 18.38 15.12
CA ASN A 431 -15.32 17.72 15.90
C ASN A 431 -14.00 18.48 15.76
N TYR A 432 -13.40 18.78 16.91
CA TYR A 432 -12.12 19.50 16.99
C TYR A 432 -11.17 18.68 17.85
N GLY A 433 -9.91 18.64 17.48
CA GLY A 433 -9.01 17.88 18.29
C GLY A 433 -7.54 18.19 18.06
N PHE A 434 -6.77 17.66 18.98
CA PHE A 434 -5.31 17.75 18.98
C PHE A 434 -4.79 16.38 19.36
N SER A 435 -3.81 15.87 18.62
CA SER A 435 -3.24 14.56 18.92
C SER A 435 -1.72 14.62 18.99
N LEU A 436 -1.18 13.75 19.82
CA LEU A 436 0.26 13.54 19.97
C LEU A 436 0.56 12.06 19.79
N GLY A 437 1.73 11.76 19.22
CA GLY A 437 2.19 10.39 19.06
C GLY A 437 3.70 10.32 19.17
N MET A 438 4.20 9.18 19.63
CA MET A 438 5.65 8.99 19.74
C MET A 438 5.98 7.50 19.64
N PRO A 439 7.13 7.16 19.05
CA PRO A 439 7.60 5.78 19.11
C PRO A 439 8.10 5.46 20.52
N LEU A 440 7.85 4.25 20.97
CA LEU A 440 8.37 3.76 22.24
C LEU A 440 9.67 2.96 21.97
N TYR A 441 10.00 2.00 22.83
CA TYR A 441 11.28 1.27 22.79
C TYR A 441 11.61 0.64 21.45
N PHE A 442 10.57 0.23 20.70
CA PHE A 442 10.72 -0.40 19.40
C PHE A 442 10.20 0.51 18.32
N ARG A 443 10.83 0.49 17.14
CA ARG A 443 10.43 1.32 16.01
C ARG A 443 8.97 1.10 15.59
N ASN A 444 8.45 -0.11 15.81
CA ASN A 444 7.12 -0.50 15.39
C ASN A 444 6.04 -0.28 16.47
N LEU A 445 6.44 0.13 17.66
CA LEU A 445 5.51 0.37 18.76
C LEU A 445 5.35 1.88 18.98
N ARG A 446 4.11 2.36 18.92
CA ARG A 446 3.82 3.78 19.08
C ARG A 446 2.79 3.98 20.18
N PHE A 447 3.02 5.00 20.97
CA PHE A 447 2.03 5.55 21.91
C PHE A 447 1.41 6.80 21.30
N GLY A 448 0.08 6.94 21.41
CA GLY A 448 -0.61 8.14 20.97
C GLY A 448 -1.63 8.57 21.99
N THR A 449 -1.99 9.83 21.95
CA THR A 449 -3.10 10.35 22.73
C THR A 449 -3.79 11.45 21.94
N GLN A 450 -5.10 11.55 22.11
CA GLN A 450 -5.90 12.54 21.40
C GLN A 450 -6.84 13.22 22.41
N ILE A 451 -6.90 14.54 22.33
CA ILE A 451 -7.87 15.35 23.05
C ILE A 451 -8.86 15.87 22.01
N SER A 452 -10.15 15.64 22.22
CA SER A 452 -11.15 16.05 21.24
C SER A 452 -12.39 16.62 21.89
N SER A 453 -13.08 17.45 21.13
CA SER A 453 -14.36 18.04 21.50
C SER A 453 -15.33 17.80 20.36
N LEU A 454 -16.46 17.18 20.64
CA LEU A 454 -17.49 16.86 19.67
C LEU A 454 -18.81 17.50 20.07
N ASP A 455 -19.38 18.28 19.17
CA ASP A 455 -20.76 18.80 19.30
C ASP A 455 -21.63 18.00 18.32
N ARG A 456 -22.67 17.35 18.82
CA ARG A 456 -23.61 16.59 17.99
C ARG A 456 -24.99 17.22 18.14
N ILE A 457 -25.52 17.73 17.03
CA ILE A 457 -26.75 18.50 16.98
C ILE A 457 -27.78 17.74 16.13
N PHE A 458 -29.01 17.60 16.63
CA PHE A 458 -30.09 16.86 15.97
C PHE A 458 -31.10 17.83 15.36
N SER A 459 -31.47 17.63 14.13
CA SER A 459 -32.48 18.49 13.48
C SER A 459 -33.89 18.22 13.92
N UNK A 460 -34.06 17.03 14.39
CA UNK A 460 -35.35 16.70 14.81
C UNK A 460 -35.40 16.66 16.32
N SER A 461 -35.84 15.68 16.78
CA SER A 461 -36.00 15.51 18.23
C SER A 461 -34.72 14.96 18.87
N GLY A 462 -34.46 15.36 20.04
CA GLY A 462 -33.32 14.93 20.84
C GLY A 462 -32.53 16.08 21.41
N ASP A 463 -31.89 15.83 22.56
CA ASP A 463 -31.04 16.85 23.22
C ASP A 463 -29.65 16.79 22.58
N ASP A 464 -29.09 17.95 22.31
CA ASP A 464 -27.74 18.09 21.77
C ASP A 464 -26.70 17.45 22.69
N ILE A 465 -25.69 16.85 22.10
CA ILE A 465 -24.65 16.13 22.81
C ILE A 465 -23.33 16.89 22.70
N TYR A 466 -22.66 17.07 23.81
CA TYR A 466 -21.36 17.72 23.88
C TYR A 466 -20.41 16.76 24.57
N LYS A 467 -19.40 16.30 23.87
CA LYS A 467 -18.44 15.31 24.35
C LYS A 467 -17.02 15.90 24.36
N HIS A 468 -16.37 15.85 25.50
CA HIS A 468 -14.94 16.17 25.61
C HIS A 468 -14.23 14.90 26.03
N SER A 469 -13.25 14.47 25.22
CA SER A 469 -12.64 13.14 25.34
C SER A 469 -11.12 13.21 25.34
N VAL A 470 -10.50 12.28 26.07
CA VAL A 470 -9.07 12.00 25.98
C VAL A 470 -8.91 10.52 25.64
N SER A 471 -8.08 10.21 24.64
CA SER A 471 -7.96 8.84 24.11
C SER A 471 -6.49 8.42 23.99
N PRO A 472 -5.90 7.83 25.04
CA PRO A 472 -4.59 7.20 24.88
C PRO A 472 -4.70 5.90 24.07
N SER A 473 -3.65 5.61 23.29
CA SER A 473 -3.61 4.41 22.48
C SER A 473 -2.20 3.87 22.35
N LEU A 474 -2.10 2.55 22.13
CA LEU A 474 -0.86 1.86 21.79
C LEU A 474 -1.10 1.13 20.47
N THR A 475 -0.16 1.25 19.54
CA THR A 475 -0.23 0.58 18.24
C THR A 475 1.10 -0.10 17.96
N TYR A 476 1.04 -1.38 17.59
CA TYR A 476 2.19 -2.16 17.14
C TYR A 476 1.90 -2.58 15.69
N ASN A 477 2.83 -2.29 14.77
CA ASN A 477 2.60 -2.52 13.34
C ASN A 477 3.88 -3.00 12.67
N THR A 478 3.89 -4.26 12.22
CA THR A 478 4.98 -4.85 11.47
C THR A 478 4.54 -5.30 10.08
N VAL A 479 3.36 -4.88 9.62
CA VAL A 479 2.82 -5.27 8.31
C VAL A 479 3.77 -4.78 7.22
N ASN A 480 4.12 -5.67 6.29
CA ASN A 480 5.20 -5.44 5.33
C ASN A 480 4.83 -4.60 4.10
N HIS A 481 3.54 -4.42 3.83
CA HIS A 481 3.09 -3.64 2.67
C HIS A 481 1.71 -3.06 2.94
N PRO A 482 1.48 -1.78 2.63
CA PRO A 482 0.19 -1.15 2.95
C PRO A 482 -0.99 -1.62 2.09
N VAL A 483 -0.74 -2.03 0.84
CA VAL A 483 -1.81 -2.41 -0.10
C VAL A 483 -1.90 -3.92 -0.29
N PHE A 484 -0.77 -4.62 -0.38
CA PHE A 484 -0.71 -6.06 -0.59
C PHE A 484 0.06 -6.74 0.54
N PRO A 485 -0.46 -6.71 1.77
CA PRO A 485 0.30 -7.33 2.86
C PRO A 485 0.40 -8.85 2.68
N SER A 486 1.59 -9.37 2.91
CA SER A 486 1.84 -10.82 2.87
C SER A 486 2.42 -11.33 4.20
N GLY A 487 2.69 -10.45 5.13
CA GLY A 487 3.21 -10.83 6.43
C GLY A 487 3.11 -9.69 7.42
N GLY A 488 3.29 -10.03 8.68
CA GLY A 488 3.31 -9.04 9.75
C GLY A 488 2.01 -8.98 10.54
N LEU A 489 2.07 -8.17 11.58
CA LEU A 489 1.02 -8.03 12.58
C LEU A 489 0.73 -6.54 12.79
N LYS A 490 -0.54 -6.19 12.86
CA LYS A 490 -0.96 -4.86 13.31
C LYS A 490 -1.96 -5.05 14.43
N THR A 491 -1.67 -4.45 15.57
CA THR A 491 -2.59 -4.48 16.71
C THR A 491 -2.62 -3.11 17.36
N SER A 492 -3.79 -2.70 17.85
CA SER A 492 -3.94 -1.42 18.54
C SER A 492 -4.91 -1.58 19.70
N PHE A 493 -4.62 -0.88 20.77
CA PHE A 493 -5.49 -0.79 21.95
C PHE A 493 -5.69 0.68 22.26
N ARG A 494 -6.96 1.08 22.39
CA ARG A 494 -7.33 2.47 22.68
C ARG A 494 -8.34 2.52 23.81
N VAL A 495 -8.15 3.47 24.72
CA VAL A 495 -9.13 3.80 25.74
C VAL A 495 -9.61 5.23 25.48
N ILE A 496 -10.93 5.43 25.46
CA ILE A 496 -11.52 6.75 25.22
C ILE A 496 -12.30 7.12 26.49
N GLN A 497 -11.83 8.14 27.21
CA GLN A 497 -12.51 8.66 28.39
C GLN A 497 -13.23 9.94 27.99
N THR A 498 -14.55 9.94 28.10
CA THR A 498 -15.43 11.08 27.79
C THR A 498 -16.09 11.59 29.06
N GLY A 499 -16.15 12.90 29.22
CA GLY A 499 -16.79 13.50 30.34
C GLY A 499 -15.82 13.84 31.45
N THR A 500 -16.23 13.64 32.70
CA THR A 500 -15.42 13.99 33.87
C THR A 500 -14.03 13.38 33.82
N PRO A 501 -12.95 14.16 34.00
CA PRO A 501 -12.92 15.57 34.43
C PRO A 501 -12.96 16.64 33.33
N PHE A 502 -13.24 16.24 32.08
CA PHE A 502 -13.04 17.10 30.89
C PHE A 502 -14.30 17.89 30.52
N GLY A 503 -15.46 17.60 31.12
CA GLY A 503 -16.70 18.33 30.88
C GLY A 503 -17.58 17.71 29.80
N GLY A 504 -18.55 18.48 29.31
CA GLY A 504 -19.57 17.99 28.40
C GLY A 504 -20.75 17.39 29.12
N ASN A 505 -21.74 16.89 28.34
CA ASN A 505 -22.96 16.35 28.97
C ASN A 505 -23.04 14.81 28.85
N ILE A 506 -21.97 14.15 28.39
CA ILE A 506 -21.91 12.69 28.30
C ILE A 506 -20.75 12.17 29.12
N GLN A 507 -21.00 11.11 29.88
CA GLN A 507 -20.01 10.42 30.71
C GLN A 507 -19.89 8.99 30.23
N LEU A 508 -18.71 8.64 29.67
CA LEU A 508 -18.57 7.37 28.94
C LEU A 508 -17.12 6.97 28.91
N ARG A 509 -16.85 5.68 29.04
CA ARG A 509 -15.52 5.12 28.76
C ARG A 509 -15.66 4.01 27.73
N GLU A 510 -14.80 4.04 26.72
CA GLU A 510 -14.79 3.04 25.66
C GLU A 510 -13.43 2.38 25.59
N TYR A 511 -13.41 1.07 25.42
CA TYR A 511 -12.20 0.29 25.17
C TYR A 511 -12.32 -0.30 23.78
N ARG A 512 -11.27 -0.14 22.97
CA ARG A 512 -11.19 -0.72 21.63
C ARG A 512 -9.90 -1.51 21.47
N LEU A 513 -10.02 -2.73 20.98
CA LEU A 513 -8.88 -3.56 20.62
C LEU A 513 -9.07 -4.05 19.20
N GLN A 514 -8.04 -3.88 18.38
CA GLN A 514 -8.03 -4.37 17.01
C GLN A 514 -6.78 -5.20 16.80
N TYR A 515 -6.91 -6.25 16.00
CA TYR A 515 -5.84 -7.18 15.70
C TYR A 515 -5.98 -7.60 14.25
N GLN A 516 -4.85 -7.64 13.52
CA GLN A 516 -4.83 -8.12 12.14
C GLN A 516 -3.46 -8.74 11.88
N GLN A 517 -3.44 -9.95 11.33
CA GLN A 517 -2.19 -10.63 11.06
C GLN A 517 -2.26 -11.33 9.71
N PHE A 518 -1.13 -11.35 9.01
CA PHE A 518 -0.98 -11.93 7.69
C PHE A 518 0.10 -13.00 7.72
N TRP A 519 -0.17 -14.12 7.06
CA TRP A 519 0.80 -15.20 6.88
C TRP A 519 0.85 -15.57 5.40
N ALA A 520 2.05 -15.58 4.83
CA ALA A 520 2.27 -16.14 3.50
C ALA A 520 2.30 -17.67 3.62
N MET A 521 1.45 -18.34 2.85
CA MET A 521 1.29 -19.79 2.91
C MET A 521 2.11 -20.51 1.84
N ASN A 522 2.77 -19.76 0.95
CA ASN A 522 3.62 -20.31 -0.09
C ASN A 522 4.89 -19.46 -0.23
N GLN A 523 5.88 -19.99 -0.95
CA GLN A 523 7.18 -19.32 -1.10
C GLN A 523 7.11 -18.02 -1.90
N ASN A 524 6.13 -17.91 -2.79
CA ASN A 524 5.97 -16.73 -3.65
C ASN A 524 5.17 -15.61 -3.00
N ASN A 525 4.68 -15.81 -1.79
CA ASN A 525 3.87 -14.83 -1.04
C ASN A 525 2.59 -14.45 -1.79
N THR A 526 2.02 -15.37 -2.56
CA THR A 526 0.79 -15.13 -3.31
C THR A 526 -0.44 -15.72 -2.64
N LEU A 527 -0.26 -16.80 -1.86
CA LEU A 527 -1.34 -17.40 -1.08
C LEU A 527 -1.22 -16.86 0.35
N ILE A 528 -2.20 -16.06 0.79
CA ILE A 528 -2.12 -15.30 2.03
C ILE A 528 -3.29 -15.68 2.94
N LEU A 529 -2.97 -16.04 4.18
CA LEU A 529 -3.97 -16.23 5.22
C LEU A 529 -3.99 -14.94 6.06
N MET A 530 -5.19 -14.37 6.24
CA MET A 530 -5.38 -13.17 7.06
C MET A 530 -6.35 -13.49 8.19
N ALA A 531 -5.97 -13.12 9.41
CA ALA A 531 -6.86 -13.18 10.57
C ALA A 531 -7.04 -11.77 11.13
N LYS A 532 -8.27 -11.43 11.46
CA LYS A 532 -8.63 -10.12 11.98
C LYS A 532 -9.57 -10.29 13.17
N GLY A 533 -9.36 -9.48 14.20
CA GLY A 533 -10.23 -9.43 15.36
C GLY A 533 -10.49 -7.99 15.76
N ARG A 534 -11.73 -7.72 16.17
CA ARG A 534 -12.12 -6.39 16.63
C ARG A 534 -13.00 -6.54 17.86
N PHE A 535 -12.66 -5.81 18.92
CA PHE A 535 -13.37 -5.84 20.21
C PHE A 535 -13.65 -4.42 20.66
N GLY A 536 -14.84 -4.20 21.15
CA GLY A 536 -15.24 -2.92 21.71
C GLY A 536 -16.08 -3.11 22.95
N LEU A 537 -15.94 -2.21 23.92
CA LEU A 537 -16.72 -2.20 25.14
C LEU A 537 -16.99 -0.75 25.54
N LEU A 538 -18.26 -0.45 25.75
CA LEU A 538 -18.72 0.83 26.28
C LEU A 538 -19.12 0.65 27.73
N GLN A 539 -18.63 1.54 28.60
CA GLN A 539 -19.00 1.57 30.02
C GLN A 539 -19.67 2.90 30.32
N GLU A 540 -20.91 2.85 30.84
CA GLU A 540 -21.61 3.99 31.35
C GLU A 540 -20.87 4.51 32.61
N GLN A 541 -20.79 5.81 32.74
CA GLN A 541 -20.18 6.44 33.91
C GLN A 541 -21.09 7.56 34.43
N GLY A 542 -21.06 7.76 35.73
CA GLY A 542 -21.81 8.85 36.37
C GLY A 542 -23.32 8.80 36.17
N GLY A 543 -23.88 7.64 35.84
CA GLY A 543 -25.32 7.51 35.64
C GLY A 543 -25.84 8.08 34.31
N SER A 544 -24.94 8.52 33.44
CA SER A 544 -25.29 9.07 32.13
C SER A 544 -25.57 7.95 31.13
N PRO A 545 -26.73 7.91 30.49
CA PRO A 545 -26.99 6.84 29.51
C PRO A 545 -26.11 7.01 28.26
N ILE A 546 -25.74 5.88 27.70
CA ILE A 546 -24.90 5.85 26.49
C ILE A 546 -25.75 6.24 25.27
N PRO A 547 -25.36 7.27 24.52
CA PRO A 547 -26.15 7.66 23.34
C PRO A 547 -26.25 6.51 22.32
N SER A 548 -27.41 6.39 21.70
CA SER A 548 -27.66 5.35 20.69
C SER A 548 -26.67 5.42 19.52
N GLU A 549 -26.28 6.63 19.15
CA GLU A 549 -25.36 6.87 18.03
C GLU A 549 -23.96 6.34 18.31
N ASP A 550 -23.60 6.17 19.58
CA ASP A 550 -22.28 5.66 19.99
C ASP A 550 -22.28 4.15 20.20
N ARG A 551 -23.44 3.51 20.16
CA ARG A 551 -23.56 2.07 20.44
C ARG A 551 -23.18 1.23 19.22
N TYR A 552 -22.85 -0.02 19.48
CA TYR A 552 -22.36 -0.94 18.48
C TYR A 552 -23.49 -1.62 17.72
N ARG A 553 -23.32 -1.70 16.41
CA ARG A 553 -24.14 -2.48 15.48
C ARG A 553 -23.17 -3.06 14.44
N ILE A 554 -23.30 -4.37 14.18
CA ILE A 554 -22.43 -5.02 13.20
C ILE A 554 -23.27 -5.71 12.13
N GLY A 555 -22.62 -6.22 11.11
CA GLY A 555 -23.24 -6.81 9.92
C GLY A 555 -22.77 -6.05 8.68
N GLY A 556 -22.68 -6.76 7.58
CA GLY A 556 -22.23 -6.20 6.32
C GLY A 556 -20.80 -6.60 5.96
N ILE A 557 -20.33 -6.02 4.87
CA ILE A 557 -19.09 -6.45 4.20
C ILE A 557 -17.84 -6.28 5.07
N ASP A 558 -17.88 -5.39 6.06
CA ASP A 558 -16.72 -5.10 6.90
C ASP A 558 -16.78 -5.77 8.29
N SER A 559 -17.78 -6.60 8.54
CA SER A 559 -17.87 -7.31 9.82
C SER A 559 -18.31 -8.76 9.62
N VAL A 560 -19.62 -9.04 9.63
CA VAL A 560 -20.14 -10.42 9.44
C VAL A 560 -20.87 -10.42 8.10
N ARG A 561 -20.23 -10.91 7.06
CA ARG A 561 -20.78 -10.93 5.71
C ARG A 561 -21.94 -11.92 5.64
N GLY A 562 -22.84 -11.70 4.72
CA GLY A 562 -24.09 -12.47 4.64
C GLY A 562 -25.23 -11.80 5.38
N HIS A 563 -24.93 -10.87 6.29
CA HIS A 563 -25.90 -10.04 6.98
C HIS A 563 -25.93 -8.64 6.36
N TYR A 564 -27.12 -8.02 6.33
CA TYR A 564 -27.21 -6.63 5.91
C TYR A 564 -26.54 -5.71 6.95
N TYR A 565 -26.23 -4.50 6.54
CA TYR A 565 -25.52 -3.54 7.39
C TYR A 565 -26.25 -3.32 8.71
N TYR A 566 -25.54 -3.47 9.82
CA TYR A 566 -25.97 -3.10 11.17
C TYR A 566 -27.17 -3.88 11.68
N ARG A 567 -27.39 -5.08 11.15
CA ARG A 567 -28.53 -5.93 11.57
C ARG A 567 -28.27 -6.74 12.84
N ILE A 568 -27.03 -6.84 13.26
CA ILE A 568 -26.65 -7.50 14.52
C ILE A 568 -26.42 -6.41 15.55
N ALA A 569 -27.39 -6.17 16.44
CA ALA A 569 -27.38 -5.00 17.32
C ALA A 569 -27.86 -5.30 18.75
N GLY A 570 -28.08 -6.55 19.09
CA GLY A 570 -28.59 -6.97 20.40
C GLY A 570 -29.79 -7.89 20.24
N PRO A 571 -30.60 -8.02 21.27
CA PRO A 571 -31.74 -8.97 21.23
C PRO A 571 -32.88 -8.47 20.33
N TYR A 572 -33.03 -7.15 20.19
CA TYR A 572 -34.05 -6.54 19.34
C TYR A 572 -33.37 -5.71 18.27
N GLY A 573 -33.06 -6.35 17.18
CA GLY A 573 -32.44 -5.69 16.04
C GLY A 573 -33.49 -5.11 15.09
N PRO A 574 -33.03 -4.48 14.01
CA PRO A 574 -33.91 -4.10 12.91
C PRO A 574 -34.64 -5.29 12.32
N SER A 575 -35.55 -5.06 11.41
CA SER A 575 -36.53 -6.03 10.95
C SER A 575 -36.00 -7.42 10.60
N GLU A 576 -34.76 -7.51 10.11
CA GLU A 576 -34.16 -8.81 9.76
C GLU A 576 -33.85 -9.70 10.95
N GLN A 577 -33.85 -9.16 12.16
CA GLN A 577 -33.48 -9.90 13.36
C GLN A 577 -34.67 -10.27 14.23
N LEU A 578 -35.87 -9.94 13.81
CA LEU A 578 -37.06 -10.26 14.58
C LEU A 578 -37.28 -11.79 14.56
N ARG A 579 -37.33 -12.41 15.74
CA ARG A 579 -37.44 -13.86 15.86
C ARG A 579 -38.88 -14.35 15.86
N ASN A 580 -39.81 -13.53 16.35
CA ASN A 580 -41.22 -13.90 16.54
C ASN A 580 -42.10 -12.90 15.82
N ARG A 581 -42.00 -12.82 14.51
CA ARG A 581 -42.82 -11.89 13.71
C ARG A 581 -44.26 -12.29 13.69
N GLU A 582 -45.11 -11.36 13.94
CA GLU A 582 -46.54 -11.49 13.74
C GLU A 582 -47.01 -10.39 12.79
N TYR A 583 -48.02 -10.72 12.00
CA TYR A 583 -48.59 -9.81 11.03
C TYR A 583 -50.00 -9.46 11.49
N ARG A 584 -50.29 -8.15 11.54
CA ARG A 584 -51.64 -7.67 11.83
C ARG A 584 -52.12 -6.79 10.70
N VAL A 585 -53.39 -7.00 10.29
CA VAL A 585 -54.05 -6.14 9.34
C VAL A 585 -54.73 -5.02 10.16
N ILE A 586 -54.32 -3.80 9.89
CA ILE A 586 -54.82 -2.61 10.56
C ILE A 586 -55.65 -1.82 9.52
N THR A 587 -56.87 -1.45 9.87
CA THR A 587 -57.73 -0.62 9.03
C THR A 587 -57.66 0.81 9.54
N ASP A 588 -57.29 1.75 8.67
CA ASP A 588 -57.21 3.16 9.03
C ASP A 588 -58.60 3.81 9.03
N GLU A 589 -58.64 5.09 9.41
CA GLU A 589 -59.92 5.85 9.51
C GLU A 589 -60.64 5.97 8.17
N LEU A 590 -59.90 5.78 7.04
CA LEU A 590 -60.46 5.86 5.69
C LEU A 590 -60.84 4.49 5.13
N GLY A 591 -60.70 3.42 5.93
CA GLY A 591 -61.03 2.07 5.53
C GLY A 591 -59.93 1.31 4.78
N TYR A 592 -58.72 1.89 4.63
CA TYR A 592 -57.61 1.22 3.99
C TYR A 592 -56.95 0.22 4.92
N GLN A 593 -56.69 -0.97 4.43
CA GLN A 593 -56.05 -2.03 5.20
C GLN A 593 -54.54 -2.05 4.95
N GLN A 594 -53.76 -2.11 6.04
CA GLN A 594 -52.30 -2.22 6.02
C GLN A 594 -51.89 -3.40 6.89
N THR A 595 -50.90 -4.16 6.41
CA THR A 595 -50.30 -5.25 7.19
C THR A 595 -49.06 -4.72 7.89
N LYS A 596 -49.07 -4.74 9.23
CA LYS A 596 -47.90 -4.36 10.04
C LYS A 596 -47.26 -5.59 10.62
N THR A 597 -45.94 -5.63 10.60
CA THR A 597 -45.15 -6.69 11.21
C THR A 597 -44.65 -6.18 12.58
N TYR A 598 -44.79 -7.03 13.57
CA TYR A 598 -44.25 -6.69 14.91
C TYR A 598 -43.69 -7.94 15.57
N ASP A 599 -42.81 -7.68 16.54
CA ASP A 599 -42.18 -8.75 17.33
C ASP A 599 -43.09 -9.05 18.53
N SER A 600 -43.61 -10.28 18.60
CA SER A 600 -44.48 -10.70 19.69
C SER A 600 -43.83 -10.59 21.06
N ARG A 601 -42.50 -10.67 21.15
CA ARG A 601 -41.80 -10.49 22.40
C ARG A 601 -41.91 -9.07 22.97
N ALA A 602 -42.15 -8.10 22.10
CA ALA A 602 -42.28 -6.69 22.46
C ALA A 602 -43.69 -6.26 22.79
N VAL A 603 -44.67 -7.16 22.69
CA VAL A 603 -46.07 -6.85 23.00
C VAL A 603 -46.19 -6.51 24.48
N GLY A 604 -46.88 -5.41 24.77
CA GLY A 604 -47.07 -4.92 26.15
C GLY A 604 -45.99 -4.02 26.68
N LEU A 605 -44.96 -3.78 25.91
CA LEU A 605 -43.88 -2.85 26.30
C LEU A 605 -44.32 -1.39 26.02
N SER A 606 -43.89 -0.50 26.87
CA SER A 606 -44.13 0.95 26.71
C SER A 606 -43.29 1.50 25.53
N THR A 607 -43.61 2.70 25.08
CA THR A 607 -42.85 3.38 24.02
C THR A 607 -41.39 3.59 24.45
N SER A 608 -41.17 3.97 25.69
CA SER A 608 -39.80 4.16 26.19
C SER A 608 -39.01 2.84 26.27
N GLU A 609 -39.69 1.76 26.64
CA GLU A 609 -39.07 0.43 26.67
C GLU A 609 -38.72 -0.05 25.24
N LEU A 610 -39.59 0.21 24.25
CA LEU A 610 -39.28 -0.11 22.86
C LEU A 610 -38.12 0.68 22.32
N GLN A 611 -38.01 1.96 22.66
CA GLN A 611 -36.87 2.78 22.27
C GLN A 611 -35.58 2.27 22.91
N GLU A 612 -35.65 1.83 24.17
CA GLU A 612 -34.49 1.23 24.86
C GLU A 612 -34.01 -0.02 24.11
N LEU A 613 -34.95 -0.87 23.65
CA LEU A 613 -34.61 -2.07 22.90
C LEU A 613 -33.93 -1.77 21.56
N LYS A 614 -34.25 -0.64 20.95
CA LYS A 614 -33.67 -0.23 19.67
C LYS A 614 -32.33 0.48 19.78
N SER A 615 -31.82 0.68 21.00
CA SER A 615 -30.68 1.57 21.23
C SER A 615 -29.35 1.02 20.72
N GLY A 616 -29.21 -0.31 20.52
CA GLY A 616 -27.98 -0.93 20.07
C GLY A 616 -27.18 -1.54 21.22
N GLY A 617 -25.99 -2.02 20.94
CA GLY A 617 -25.20 -2.77 21.88
C GLY A 617 -24.09 -1.97 22.56
N ILE A 618 -23.63 -2.48 23.71
CA ILE A 618 -22.56 -1.86 24.49
C ILE A 618 -21.24 -2.62 24.37
N SER A 619 -21.23 -3.78 23.72
CA SER A 619 -20.00 -4.46 23.41
C SER A 619 -20.10 -5.13 22.04
N GLU A 620 -18.95 -5.26 21.38
CA GLU A 620 -18.88 -5.96 20.10
C GLU A 620 -17.65 -6.87 20.08
N ARG A 621 -17.76 -7.94 19.30
CA ARG A 621 -16.65 -8.82 19.01
C ARG A 621 -16.83 -9.36 17.60
N VAL A 622 -15.81 -9.18 16.77
CA VAL A 622 -15.85 -9.58 15.37
C VAL A 622 -14.56 -10.30 15.03
N PHE A 623 -14.67 -11.46 14.39
CA PHE A 623 -13.53 -12.25 13.93
C PHE A 623 -13.69 -12.51 12.44
N ASN A 624 -12.64 -12.30 11.67
CA ASN A 624 -12.61 -12.58 10.25
C ASN A 624 -11.40 -13.44 9.94
N LEU A 625 -11.59 -14.45 9.12
CA LEU A 625 -10.50 -15.28 8.61
C LEU A 625 -10.67 -15.35 7.11
N GLU A 626 -9.61 -14.98 6.37
CA GLU A 626 -9.66 -14.95 4.90
C GLU A 626 -8.44 -15.67 4.34
N LEU A 627 -8.67 -16.45 3.29
CA LEU A 627 -7.60 -17.02 2.48
C LEU A 627 -7.66 -16.35 1.11
N LEU A 628 -6.60 -15.61 0.77
CA LEU A 628 -6.49 -14.83 -0.45
C LEU A 628 -5.56 -15.54 -1.44
N PHE A 629 -5.95 -15.60 -2.70
CA PHE A 629 -5.18 -16.27 -3.75
C PHE A 629 -5.27 -15.49 -5.06
N PRO A 630 -4.25 -15.57 -5.91
CA PRO A 630 -4.30 -14.86 -7.19
C PRO A 630 -5.21 -15.60 -8.18
N LEU A 631 -5.98 -14.85 -8.96
CA LEU A 631 -6.83 -15.43 -10.01
C LEU A 631 -6.20 -15.34 -11.39
N SER A 632 -5.09 -14.61 -11.53
CA SER A 632 -4.32 -14.57 -12.77
C SER A 632 -2.92 -15.12 -12.51
N GLN A 633 -2.19 -15.44 -13.58
CA GLN A 633 -0.83 -15.99 -13.48
C GLN A 633 0.22 -14.92 -13.11
N ASP A 634 -0.14 -13.67 -13.23
CA ASP A 634 0.75 -12.56 -12.89
C ASP A 634 0.84 -12.40 -11.38
N GLU A 635 2.06 -12.42 -10.83
CA GLU A 635 2.28 -12.24 -9.39
C GLU A 635 1.83 -10.87 -8.90
N ASN A 636 1.80 -9.89 -9.78
CA ASN A 636 1.30 -8.55 -9.49
C ASN A 636 -0.15 -8.38 -9.92
N SER A 637 -0.88 -9.50 -10.00
CA SER A 637 -2.27 -9.50 -10.44
C SER A 637 -3.12 -8.55 -9.61
N PHE A 638 -3.88 -7.73 -10.29
CA PHE A 638 -4.86 -6.85 -9.67
C PHE A 638 -6.16 -7.58 -9.34
N VAL A 639 -6.26 -8.87 -9.67
CA VAL A 639 -7.47 -9.67 -9.41
C VAL A 639 -7.12 -10.77 -8.42
N ARG A 640 -7.82 -10.77 -7.28
CA ARG A 640 -7.63 -11.78 -6.24
C ARG A 640 -8.95 -12.44 -5.89
N GLY A 641 -8.90 -13.76 -5.70
CA GLY A 641 -10.00 -14.49 -5.13
C GLY A 641 -9.82 -14.62 -3.63
N LEU A 642 -10.92 -14.86 -2.92
CA LEU A 642 -10.86 -15.15 -1.48
C LEU A 642 -11.97 -16.10 -1.07
N VAL A 643 -11.69 -16.86 -0.04
CA VAL A 643 -12.70 -17.58 0.74
C VAL A 643 -12.60 -17.07 2.18
N PHE A 644 -13.71 -17.01 2.88
CA PHE A 644 -13.71 -16.43 4.20
C PHE A 644 -14.67 -17.11 5.16
N MET A 645 -14.38 -16.93 6.46
CA MET A 645 -15.29 -17.23 7.54
C MET A 645 -15.32 -16.02 8.46
N ASP A 646 -16.53 -15.59 8.82
CA ASP A 646 -16.75 -14.48 9.75
C ASP A 646 -17.53 -14.96 10.94
N ALA A 647 -17.26 -14.37 12.10
CA ALA A 647 -18.02 -14.62 13.31
C ALA A 647 -18.05 -13.34 14.13
N GLY A 648 -19.20 -13.04 14.71
CA GLY A 648 -19.30 -11.87 15.55
C GLY A 648 -20.64 -11.75 16.23
N ASN A 649 -20.66 -10.92 17.25
CA ASN A 649 -21.91 -10.61 17.94
C ASN A 649 -21.77 -9.27 18.68
N VAL A 650 -22.90 -8.79 19.12
CA VAL A 650 -23.03 -7.56 19.90
C VAL A 650 -23.88 -7.92 21.14
N ASN A 651 -23.41 -7.49 22.29
CA ASN A 651 -24.22 -7.60 23.51
C ASN A 651 -24.78 -6.23 23.87
N ALA A 652 -26.07 -6.18 24.10
CA ALA A 652 -26.75 -5.01 24.64
C ALA A 652 -26.71 -5.03 26.17
N GLU A 653 -27.28 -4.03 26.80
CA GLU A 653 -27.40 -4.00 28.25
C GLU A 653 -28.31 -5.14 28.76
N SER A 654 -28.01 -5.68 29.93
CA SER A 654 -28.73 -6.82 30.49
C SER A 654 -30.26 -6.59 30.54
N ARG A 655 -30.66 -5.35 30.82
CA ARG A 655 -32.08 -4.97 30.89
C ARG A 655 -32.83 -5.25 29.58
N GLN A 656 -32.16 -5.08 28.42
CA GLN A 656 -32.81 -5.34 27.12
C GLN A 656 -33.19 -6.84 26.99
N TYR A 657 -32.30 -7.72 27.46
CA TYR A 657 -32.60 -9.16 27.42
C TYR A 657 -33.70 -9.52 28.41
N GLN A 658 -33.73 -8.87 29.58
CA GLN A 658 -34.76 -9.08 30.58
C GLN A 658 -36.13 -8.65 30.07
N LEU A 659 -36.22 -7.50 29.37
CA LEU A 659 -37.46 -7.01 28.77
C LEU A 659 -38.06 -7.99 27.78
N LEU A 660 -37.21 -8.75 27.06
CA LEU A 660 -37.63 -9.73 26.06
C LEU A 660 -37.70 -11.13 26.60
N GLY A 661 -37.31 -11.37 27.85
CA GLY A 661 -37.27 -12.71 28.43
C GLY A 661 -36.22 -13.61 27.78
N GLU A 662 -35.12 -13.03 27.33
CA GLU A 662 -34.06 -13.77 26.68
C GLU A 662 -32.79 -13.82 27.53
N LYS A 663 -31.99 -14.84 27.30
CA LYS A 663 -30.69 -15.00 27.94
C LYS A 663 -29.64 -14.14 27.20
N GLU A 664 -28.82 -13.44 27.98
CA GLU A 664 -27.72 -12.66 27.44
C GLU A 664 -26.67 -13.60 26.80
N PRO A 665 -26.20 -13.32 25.55
CA PRO A 665 -25.19 -14.18 24.92
C PRO A 665 -23.86 -14.15 25.64
N GLY A 666 -23.22 -15.31 25.75
CA GLY A 666 -21.85 -15.41 26.23
C GLY A 666 -20.84 -14.95 25.19
N PHE A 667 -19.57 -14.91 25.59
CA PHE A 667 -18.50 -14.45 24.72
C PHE A 667 -18.40 -15.26 23.41
N ILE A 668 -18.60 -16.57 23.51
CA ILE A 668 -18.47 -17.48 22.36
C ILE A 668 -19.79 -17.66 21.58
N ASP A 669 -20.85 -17.02 22.02
CA ASP A 669 -22.14 -17.04 21.28
C ASP A 669 -22.06 -16.05 20.14
N LEU A 670 -21.62 -16.52 18.97
CA LEU A 670 -21.30 -15.70 17.81
C LEU A 670 -22.24 -16.03 16.64
N ARG A 671 -22.65 -15.00 15.91
CA ARG A 671 -23.30 -15.15 14.61
C ARG A 671 -22.19 -15.47 13.61
N LYS A 672 -22.43 -16.45 12.75
CA LYS A 672 -21.39 -17.01 11.88
C LYS A 672 -21.82 -17.00 10.42
N SER A 673 -20.84 -16.76 9.56
CA SER A 673 -21.05 -16.82 8.10
C SER A 673 -19.78 -17.33 7.42
N ALA A 674 -19.95 -17.77 6.18
CA ALA A 674 -18.85 -18.21 5.36
C ALA A 674 -19.17 -17.85 3.91
N GLY A 675 -18.15 -17.68 3.10
CA GLY A 675 -18.40 -17.32 1.72
C GLY A 675 -17.13 -17.19 0.90
N PHE A 676 -17.28 -16.55 -0.24
CA PHE A 676 -16.19 -16.38 -1.19
C PHE A 676 -16.37 -15.04 -1.90
N GLY A 677 -15.33 -14.62 -2.60
CA GLY A 677 -15.41 -13.38 -3.32
C GLY A 677 -14.25 -13.15 -4.26
N VAL A 678 -14.34 -12.02 -4.95
CA VAL A 678 -13.30 -11.53 -5.86
C VAL A 678 -13.04 -10.06 -5.53
N ARG A 679 -11.78 -9.69 -5.46
CA ARG A 679 -11.35 -8.30 -5.32
C ARG A 679 -10.53 -7.90 -6.53
N VAL A 680 -10.93 -6.79 -7.17
CA VAL A 680 -10.23 -6.22 -8.31
C VAL A 680 -9.67 -4.87 -7.88
N ILE A 681 -8.35 -4.73 -7.92
CA ILE A 681 -7.69 -3.49 -7.54
C ILE A 681 -7.49 -2.67 -8.81
N THR A 682 -8.06 -1.47 -8.83
CA THR A 682 -8.01 -0.56 -9.97
C THR A 682 -7.42 0.78 -9.52
N PRO A 683 -7.01 1.63 -10.46
CA PRO A 683 -6.56 2.98 -10.08
C PRO A 683 -7.62 3.83 -9.38
N MET A 684 -8.90 3.49 -9.56
CA MET A 684 -10.01 4.22 -8.92
C MET A 684 -10.40 3.63 -7.57
N GLY A 685 -9.82 2.50 -7.17
CA GLY A 685 -10.12 1.85 -5.90
C GLY A 685 -10.25 0.35 -6.03
N VAL A 686 -10.70 -0.27 -4.94
CA VAL A 686 -10.87 -1.72 -4.86
C VAL A 686 -12.34 -2.06 -5.12
N LEU A 687 -12.57 -2.87 -6.14
CA LEU A 687 -13.89 -3.44 -6.43
C LEU A 687 -14.00 -4.75 -5.65
N ARG A 688 -15.01 -4.86 -4.80
CA ARG A 688 -15.22 -6.06 -3.98
C ARG A 688 -16.55 -6.69 -4.37
N PHE A 689 -16.49 -7.95 -4.77
CA PHE A 689 -17.67 -8.79 -5.07
C PHE A 689 -17.61 -9.96 -4.10
N GLU A 690 -18.45 -9.94 -3.07
CA GLU A 690 -18.36 -10.95 -2.01
C GLU A 690 -19.74 -11.50 -1.69
N TYR A 691 -19.80 -12.83 -1.57
CA TYR A 691 -21.02 -13.56 -1.27
C TYR A 691 -20.84 -14.27 0.06
N GLY A 692 -21.76 -14.00 1.00
CA GLY A 692 -21.75 -14.62 2.31
C GLY A 692 -23.04 -15.37 2.58
N SER A 693 -22.90 -16.53 3.23
CA SER A 693 -24.01 -17.36 3.62
C SER A 693 -24.00 -17.50 5.15
N LYS A 694 -25.15 -17.29 5.78
CA LYS A 694 -25.30 -17.44 7.22
C LYS A 694 -25.28 -18.92 7.58
N LEU A 695 -24.37 -19.29 8.50
CA LEU A 695 -24.28 -20.68 8.98
C LEU A 695 -25.30 -20.99 10.08
N ASP A 696 -25.82 -19.96 10.70
CA ASP A 696 -26.76 -20.05 11.81
C ASP A 696 -28.01 -19.20 11.54
N LYS A 697 -28.51 -19.28 10.32
CA LYS A 697 -29.68 -18.52 9.88
C LYS A 697 -30.86 -18.68 10.84
N ARG A 698 -31.45 -17.57 11.24
CA ARG A 698 -32.69 -17.53 12.04
C ARG A 698 -33.89 -17.57 11.10
N PRO A 699 -35.08 -18.02 11.61
CA PRO A 699 -36.25 -18.21 10.73
C PRO A 699 -36.66 -16.97 9.96
N ASP A 700 -36.47 -15.76 10.48
CA ASP A 700 -36.89 -14.51 9.87
C ASP A 700 -35.79 -13.87 9.01
N GLU A 701 -34.66 -14.58 8.84
CA GLU A 701 -33.51 -14.04 8.10
C GLU A 701 -33.44 -14.64 6.69
N THR A 702 -32.85 -13.85 5.75
CA THR A 702 -32.45 -14.38 4.45
C THR A 702 -31.22 -15.28 4.65
N PRO A 703 -31.08 -16.35 3.85
CA PRO A 703 -29.98 -17.30 4.08
C PRO A 703 -28.59 -16.74 3.70
N ASP A 704 -28.55 -15.81 2.76
CA ASP A 704 -27.30 -15.37 2.18
C ASP A 704 -27.44 -13.95 1.65
N ARG A 705 -26.31 -13.38 1.26
CA ARG A 705 -26.29 -12.05 0.67
C ARG A 705 -25.05 -11.90 -0.21
N PHE A 706 -25.26 -11.35 -1.38
CA PHE A 706 -24.20 -10.88 -2.27
C PHE A 706 -24.01 -9.38 -2.05
N GLU A 707 -22.75 -8.95 -1.89
CA GLU A 707 -22.44 -7.53 -1.70
C GLU A 707 -21.40 -7.08 -2.73
N PHE A 708 -21.65 -5.91 -3.29
CA PHE A 708 -20.75 -5.24 -4.20
C PHE A 708 -20.39 -3.89 -3.59
N THR A 709 -19.10 -3.60 -3.50
CA THR A 709 -18.64 -2.26 -3.10
C THR A 709 -17.51 -1.81 -3.99
N VAL A 710 -17.41 -0.50 -4.16
CA VAL A 710 -16.27 0.17 -4.73
C VAL A 710 -15.76 1.10 -3.65
N SER A 711 -14.52 0.91 -3.23
CA SER A 711 -13.93 1.74 -2.19
C SER A 711 -12.63 2.36 -2.70
N GLY A 712 -12.34 3.58 -2.28
CA GLY A 712 -11.07 4.20 -2.61
C GLY A 712 -9.91 3.43 -1.97
N LEU A 713 -8.75 3.51 -2.59
CA LEU A 713 -7.56 2.87 -2.07
C LEU A 713 -7.02 3.56 -0.80
N PHE A 714 -7.55 4.75 -0.47
CA PHE A 714 -7.00 5.59 0.59
C PHE A 714 -8.06 6.11 1.55
#